data_a5332872575086c05e6a38f761400465
#
_entry.id   a5332872575086c05e6a38f761400465
#
_cell.length_a   1.000
_cell.length_b   1.000
_cell.length_c   1.000
_cell.angle_alpha   90.00
_cell.angle_beta   90.00
_cell.angle_gamma   90.00
#
_symmetry.space_group_name_H-M   'P 1'
#
loop_
_entity.id
_entity.type
_entity.pdbx_description
1 polymer ?
#
loop_
_entity_poly.entity_id
_entity_poly.type
_entity_poly.pdbx_seq_one_letter_code
_entity_poly.pdbx_strand_id
1 'polypeptide(L)'
;MLIGIIRTIVSISLLGLGIGGVGYYYGFDNILGGVQKLSPQAIALVFTLLVSNALAAALRFKVVSYSTGHPVRFRQAMVAVGAGNLAGALFFQIAGQLIARGFVMRRTSMSFAAVVTVTLYERIVAAMLSGLLALTGALYIFGKVYLDPNVGGITFIKITCGLIAATTAGALLGYGRSAIRSIAPFITHHFARACLRIVALTLLVQIPMMLAYVVAAYTLSPQTMIVELVAASAVVMFAASVPISFAGWGVREMSAIVALGTIGVAGNDALTAAIVIGAGSMLSMAVISMSGWWRPGKKRPVTKPQAAKSFDYEQALAWCLPIIAAVFVLFQIYVPIGSGLLNVNLADPVAMLAGALFVLHAVKQRQLPQWRVGYLNLSVAAATIVLGGSLLLGAYRFGWTDWALVNRFFGWFVLLAFAATGAMIVTVGRRDAFKIILLTYVGAAAAVALLEIILVLVSALGVSLPPELIRPTNIEAFSQNHNFFAFQLLMAMAAALVLVRGGNLRISLFTVMLVAFWFAGSRSGWISIVCVLAASIYLRAATIREIAMSIICAGCVIIIMAIPQTMSGALGETQIVPSGASTHERMSTIIGGWKLFIAHPIFGAGLGAFRNENILAASGIPLVIHSTALWMLAELGLVGFLTFSVPAVYVWVTEWHHAHLEPESAIIALCFVAFAVMSAPADMFYQRTFWLLIGAALALPRRLPRSKATA
;
A
#
# COMPACT_ATOMS: atom_id res chain seq x y z
N MET A 1 -37.12 9.40 4.40
CA MET A 1 -37.53 9.07 3.03
C MET A 1 -36.68 9.80 1.99
N LEU A 2 -36.53 11.12 2.05
CA LEU A 2 -35.74 11.94 1.10
C LEU A 2 -34.27 11.48 0.93
N ILE A 3 -33.56 11.18 2.03
CA ILE A 3 -32.17 10.68 2.03
C ILE A 3 -32.06 9.32 1.29
N GLY A 4 -33.08 8.47 1.39
CA GLY A 4 -33.11 7.19 0.64
C GLY A 4 -33.24 7.42 -0.87
N ILE A 5 -34.10 8.36 -1.26
CA ILE A 5 -34.33 8.72 -2.67
C ILE A 5 -33.06 9.35 -3.28
N ILE A 6 -32.43 10.29 -2.58
CA ILE A 6 -31.18 10.92 -3.02
C ILE A 6 -30.08 9.87 -3.20
N ARG A 7 -29.94 8.93 -2.25
CA ARG A 7 -28.97 7.82 -2.35
C ARG A 7 -29.23 6.94 -3.56
N THR A 8 -30.49 6.62 -3.83
CA THR A 8 -30.87 5.80 -5.00
C THR A 8 -30.57 6.53 -6.30
N ILE A 9 -30.89 7.81 -6.39
CA ILE A 9 -30.60 8.63 -7.57
C ILE A 9 -29.10 8.74 -7.81
N VAL A 10 -28.31 9.03 -6.79
CA VAL A 10 -26.83 9.09 -6.89
C VAL A 10 -26.25 7.74 -7.33
N SER A 11 -26.77 6.63 -6.78
CA SER A 11 -26.31 5.29 -7.17
C SER A 11 -26.62 4.95 -8.63
N ILE A 12 -27.82 5.29 -9.09
CA ILE A 12 -28.24 5.09 -10.50
C ILE A 12 -27.44 6.01 -11.43
N SER A 13 -27.20 7.26 -11.03
CA SER A 13 -26.39 8.21 -11.82
C SER A 13 -24.93 7.75 -11.93
N LEU A 14 -24.32 7.25 -10.85
CA LEU A 14 -22.96 6.71 -10.86
C LEU A 14 -22.86 5.42 -11.71
N LEU A 15 -23.87 4.56 -11.66
CA LEU A 15 -23.97 3.39 -12.54
C LEU A 15 -24.07 3.81 -14.02
N GLY A 16 -24.95 4.77 -14.30
CA GLY A 16 -25.12 5.33 -15.65
C GLY A 16 -23.84 5.97 -16.19
N LEU A 17 -23.11 6.72 -15.34
CA LEU A 17 -21.83 7.33 -15.69
C LEU A 17 -20.74 6.26 -15.93
N GLY A 18 -20.71 5.19 -15.12
CA GLY A 18 -19.75 4.08 -15.30
C GLY A 18 -19.99 3.33 -16.61
N ILE A 19 -21.24 2.92 -16.88
CA ILE A 19 -21.61 2.22 -18.11
C ILE A 19 -21.47 3.15 -19.32
N GLY A 20 -21.91 4.41 -19.19
CA GLY A 20 -21.79 5.41 -20.25
C GLY A 20 -20.35 5.75 -20.59
N GLY A 21 -19.46 5.85 -19.59
CA GLY A 21 -18.04 6.11 -19.78
C GLY A 21 -17.32 4.97 -20.52
N VAL A 22 -17.59 3.73 -20.14
CA VAL A 22 -17.05 2.54 -20.83
C VAL A 22 -17.60 2.46 -22.25
N GLY A 23 -18.91 2.67 -22.46
CA GLY A 23 -19.52 2.66 -23.77
C GLY A 23 -19.06 3.79 -24.70
N TYR A 24 -18.80 4.98 -24.14
CA TYR A 24 -18.25 6.12 -24.88
C TYR A 24 -16.79 5.87 -25.33
N TYR A 25 -15.96 5.30 -24.46
CA TYR A 25 -14.54 5.08 -24.76
C TYR A 25 -14.30 3.92 -25.73
N TYR A 26 -15.06 2.83 -25.60
CA TYR A 26 -14.86 1.61 -26.39
C TYR A 26 -15.90 1.43 -27.54
N GLY A 27 -16.93 2.26 -27.60
CA GLY A 27 -18.03 2.15 -28.56
C GLY A 27 -19.04 1.09 -28.15
N PHE A 28 -20.31 1.48 -28.00
CA PHE A 28 -21.40 0.55 -27.65
C PHE A 28 -21.57 -0.53 -28.68
N ASP A 29 -21.39 -0.21 -29.98
CA ASP A 29 -21.54 -1.15 -31.09
C ASP A 29 -20.49 -2.27 -31.03
N ASN A 30 -19.27 -1.97 -30.66
CA ASN A 30 -18.20 -2.96 -30.52
C ASN A 30 -18.48 -3.93 -29.35
N ILE A 31 -19.01 -3.43 -28.25
CA ILE A 31 -19.37 -4.25 -27.07
C ILE A 31 -20.56 -5.14 -27.42
N LEU A 32 -21.60 -4.57 -28.09
CA LEU A 32 -22.78 -5.33 -28.48
C LEU A 32 -22.46 -6.41 -29.51
N GLY A 33 -21.63 -6.08 -30.51
CA GLY A 33 -21.11 -7.03 -31.49
C GLY A 33 -20.31 -8.15 -30.88
N GLY A 34 -19.50 -7.86 -29.84
CA GLY A 34 -18.77 -8.89 -29.06
C GLY A 34 -19.72 -9.82 -28.29
N VAL A 35 -20.76 -9.28 -27.64
CA VAL A 35 -21.77 -10.09 -26.93
C VAL A 35 -22.54 -10.98 -27.88
N GLN A 36 -22.85 -10.51 -29.09
CA GLN A 36 -23.54 -11.31 -30.11
C GLN A 36 -22.72 -12.50 -30.62
N LYS A 37 -21.37 -12.47 -30.49
CA LYS A 37 -20.53 -13.62 -30.81
C LYS A 37 -20.65 -14.76 -29.79
N LEU A 38 -21.14 -14.48 -28.58
CA LEU A 38 -21.33 -15.50 -27.55
C LEU A 38 -22.59 -16.34 -27.83
N SER A 39 -22.45 -17.65 -27.87
CA SER A 39 -23.60 -18.53 -27.99
C SER A 39 -24.50 -18.44 -26.74
N PRO A 40 -25.84 -18.57 -26.89
CA PRO A 40 -26.76 -18.58 -25.74
C PRO A 40 -26.39 -19.65 -24.69
N GLN A 41 -25.83 -20.75 -25.13
CA GLN A 41 -25.35 -21.84 -24.25
C GLN A 41 -24.15 -21.40 -23.43
N ALA A 42 -23.19 -20.68 -24.02
CA ALA A 42 -22.04 -20.12 -23.31
C ALA A 42 -22.50 -19.10 -22.26
N ILE A 43 -23.41 -18.21 -22.61
CA ILE A 43 -23.98 -17.21 -21.68
C ILE A 43 -24.67 -17.91 -20.50
N ALA A 44 -25.50 -18.94 -20.77
CA ALA A 44 -26.16 -19.72 -19.73
C ALA A 44 -25.18 -20.44 -18.82
N LEU A 45 -24.12 -21.04 -19.39
CA LEU A 45 -23.05 -21.69 -18.61
C LEU A 45 -22.28 -20.70 -17.74
N VAL A 46 -21.85 -19.56 -18.30
CA VAL A 46 -21.19 -18.47 -17.57
C VAL A 46 -22.09 -18.02 -16.41
N PHE A 47 -23.37 -17.77 -16.65
CA PHE A 47 -24.29 -17.33 -15.61
C PHE A 47 -24.45 -18.40 -14.50
N THR A 48 -24.55 -19.66 -14.86
CA THR A 48 -24.63 -20.79 -13.89
C THR A 48 -23.38 -20.85 -13.02
N LEU A 49 -22.19 -20.67 -13.61
CA LEU A 49 -20.93 -20.62 -12.88
C LEU A 49 -20.88 -19.42 -11.92
N LEU A 50 -21.37 -18.24 -12.35
CA LEU A 50 -21.42 -17.05 -11.51
C LEU A 50 -22.44 -17.19 -10.37
N VAL A 51 -23.56 -17.84 -10.57
CA VAL A 51 -24.51 -18.19 -9.49
C VAL A 51 -23.85 -19.16 -8.51
N SER A 52 -23.14 -20.17 -9.01
CA SER A 52 -22.38 -21.12 -8.17
C SER A 52 -21.32 -20.40 -7.34
N ASN A 53 -20.56 -19.47 -7.93
CA ASN A 53 -19.63 -18.60 -7.22
C ASN A 53 -20.31 -17.82 -6.08
N ALA A 54 -21.47 -17.22 -6.36
CA ALA A 54 -22.24 -16.42 -5.41
C ALA A 54 -22.76 -17.27 -4.22
N LEU A 55 -23.24 -18.49 -4.50
CA LEU A 55 -23.68 -19.44 -3.48
C LEU A 55 -22.53 -19.95 -2.62
N ALA A 56 -21.37 -20.25 -3.25
CA ALA A 56 -20.15 -20.63 -2.54
C ALA A 56 -19.65 -19.48 -1.63
N ALA A 57 -19.72 -18.23 -2.07
CA ALA A 57 -19.40 -17.07 -1.25
C ALA A 57 -20.35 -16.92 -0.05
N ALA A 58 -21.65 -17.19 -0.23
CA ALA A 58 -22.61 -17.19 0.87
C ALA A 58 -22.34 -18.34 1.89
N LEU A 59 -21.96 -19.52 1.38
CA LEU A 59 -21.55 -20.64 2.23
C LEU A 59 -20.29 -20.32 3.03
N ARG A 60 -19.28 -19.72 2.39
CA ARG A 60 -18.07 -19.27 3.05
C ARG A 60 -18.39 -18.25 4.16
N PHE A 61 -19.17 -17.23 3.86
CA PHE A 61 -19.61 -16.24 4.85
C PHE A 61 -20.30 -16.90 6.05
N LYS A 62 -21.21 -17.86 5.82
CA LYS A 62 -21.87 -18.63 6.89
C LYS A 62 -20.86 -19.37 7.77
N VAL A 63 -19.89 -20.08 7.16
CA VAL A 63 -18.91 -20.90 7.90
C VAL A 63 -17.95 -20.00 8.68
N VAL A 64 -17.48 -18.91 8.10
CA VAL A 64 -16.60 -17.94 8.77
C VAL A 64 -17.34 -17.27 9.92
N SER A 65 -18.59 -16.85 9.72
CA SER A 65 -19.42 -16.28 10.79
C SER A 65 -19.64 -17.28 11.94
N TYR A 66 -19.84 -18.54 11.64
CA TYR A 66 -19.97 -19.59 12.66
C TYR A 66 -18.66 -19.77 13.45
N SER A 67 -17.50 -19.81 12.77
CA SER A 67 -16.19 -19.96 13.42
C SER A 67 -15.80 -18.75 14.29
N THR A 68 -16.40 -17.59 14.04
CA THR A 68 -16.21 -16.37 14.85
C THR A 68 -17.25 -16.23 15.97
N GLY A 69 -18.05 -17.27 16.27
CA GLY A 69 -19.05 -17.25 17.34
C GLY A 69 -20.38 -16.60 16.98
N HIS A 70 -20.59 -16.26 15.71
CA HIS A 70 -21.80 -15.59 15.22
C HIS A 70 -22.55 -16.47 14.21
N PRO A 71 -23.38 -17.45 14.67
CA PRO A 71 -24.08 -18.37 13.77
C PRO A 71 -25.11 -17.62 12.91
N VAL A 72 -24.95 -17.69 11.60
CA VAL A 72 -25.81 -17.09 10.60
C VAL A 72 -26.49 -18.17 9.77
N ARG A 73 -27.79 -18.04 9.48
CA ARG A 73 -28.50 -18.97 8.58
C ARG A 73 -28.07 -18.75 7.15
N PHE A 74 -28.02 -19.81 6.34
CA PHE A 74 -27.56 -19.73 4.95
C PHE A 74 -28.32 -18.67 4.14
N ARG A 75 -29.63 -18.55 4.31
CA ARG A 75 -30.44 -17.49 3.65
C ARG A 75 -30.02 -16.07 4.04
N GLN A 76 -29.68 -15.85 5.31
CA GLN A 76 -29.18 -14.57 5.76
C GLN A 76 -27.79 -14.26 5.17
N ALA A 77 -26.95 -15.30 5.04
CA ALA A 77 -25.66 -15.19 4.37
C ALA A 77 -25.83 -14.85 2.87
N MET A 78 -26.79 -15.47 2.17
CA MET A 78 -27.09 -15.17 0.78
C MET A 78 -27.47 -13.69 0.60
N VAL A 79 -28.41 -13.19 1.43
CA VAL A 79 -28.80 -11.77 1.37
C VAL A 79 -27.65 -10.85 1.71
N ALA A 80 -26.86 -11.17 2.75
CA ALA A 80 -25.74 -10.33 3.16
C ALA A 80 -24.63 -10.26 2.11
N VAL A 81 -24.29 -11.41 1.50
CA VAL A 81 -23.26 -11.48 0.46
C VAL A 81 -23.76 -10.87 -0.83
N GLY A 82 -24.99 -11.16 -1.27
CA GLY A 82 -25.57 -10.59 -2.47
C GLY A 82 -25.71 -9.08 -2.38
N ALA A 83 -26.37 -8.57 -1.34
CA ALA A 83 -26.51 -7.13 -1.12
C ALA A 83 -25.16 -6.44 -0.90
N GLY A 84 -24.22 -7.09 -0.18
CA GLY A 84 -22.89 -6.57 0.06
C GLY A 84 -22.08 -6.41 -1.24
N ASN A 85 -22.07 -7.43 -2.09
CA ASN A 85 -21.34 -7.38 -3.34
C ASN A 85 -21.97 -6.42 -4.37
N LEU A 86 -23.31 -6.34 -4.43
CA LEU A 86 -24.01 -5.33 -5.24
C LEU A 86 -23.65 -3.92 -4.78
N ALA A 87 -23.72 -3.64 -3.48
CA ALA A 87 -23.33 -2.34 -2.96
C ALA A 87 -21.84 -2.04 -3.20
N GLY A 88 -20.98 -3.05 -3.10
CA GLY A 88 -19.57 -2.92 -3.44
C GLY A 88 -19.31 -2.64 -4.93
N ALA A 89 -20.16 -3.15 -5.80
CA ALA A 89 -20.09 -2.88 -7.24
C ALA A 89 -20.67 -1.49 -7.64
N LEU A 90 -21.44 -0.87 -6.76
CA LEU A 90 -22.04 0.47 -6.99
C LEU A 90 -21.27 1.60 -6.27
N PHE A 91 -20.46 1.23 -5.28
CA PHE A 91 -19.68 2.17 -4.47
C PHE A 91 -18.22 1.70 -4.36
N PHE A 92 -17.46 2.26 -3.42
CA PHE A 92 -16.17 1.67 -3.05
C PHE A 92 -16.36 0.22 -2.59
N GLN A 93 -15.66 -0.70 -3.23
CA GLN A 93 -15.88 -2.14 -3.13
C GLN A 93 -15.96 -2.64 -1.67
N ILE A 94 -15.03 -2.25 -0.81
CA ILE A 94 -15.01 -2.68 0.59
C ILE A 94 -16.06 -1.92 1.41
N ALA A 95 -16.15 -0.60 1.26
CA ALA A 95 -17.07 0.22 2.02
C ALA A 95 -18.54 -0.13 1.74
N GLY A 96 -18.89 -0.30 0.46
CA GLY A 96 -20.23 -0.74 0.05
C GLY A 96 -20.60 -2.10 0.64
N GLN A 97 -19.67 -3.06 0.59
CA GLN A 97 -19.89 -4.37 1.18
C GLN A 97 -20.11 -4.32 2.70
N LEU A 98 -19.29 -3.57 3.42
CA LEU A 98 -19.39 -3.45 4.87
C LEU A 98 -20.72 -2.81 5.30
N ILE A 99 -21.10 -1.72 4.64
CA ILE A 99 -22.34 -0.99 4.93
C ILE A 99 -23.56 -1.86 4.65
N ALA A 100 -23.63 -2.49 3.48
CA ALA A 100 -24.80 -3.31 3.12
C ALA A 100 -24.90 -4.60 3.96
N ARG A 101 -23.79 -5.29 4.17
CA ARG A 101 -23.76 -6.47 5.08
C ARG A 101 -24.12 -6.08 6.51
N GLY A 102 -23.59 -4.96 7.03
CA GLY A 102 -23.94 -4.45 8.35
C GLY A 102 -25.42 -4.13 8.47
N PHE A 103 -26.02 -3.51 7.45
CA PHE A 103 -27.44 -3.21 7.42
C PHE A 103 -28.32 -4.49 7.42
N VAL A 104 -27.97 -5.48 6.59
CA VAL A 104 -28.69 -6.78 6.53
C VAL A 104 -28.55 -7.51 7.86
N MET A 105 -27.36 -7.50 8.47
CA MET A 105 -27.09 -8.22 9.73
C MET A 105 -27.61 -7.51 10.97
N ARG A 106 -28.08 -6.25 10.91
CA ARG A 106 -28.67 -5.53 12.06
C ARG A 106 -29.82 -6.29 12.74
N ARG A 107 -30.52 -7.17 12.03
CA ARG A 107 -31.62 -7.99 12.54
C ARG A 107 -31.15 -9.33 13.13
N THR A 108 -29.85 -9.57 13.16
CA THR A 108 -29.23 -10.76 13.74
C THR A 108 -28.49 -10.37 15.03
N SER A 109 -27.93 -11.35 15.74
CA SER A 109 -27.07 -11.12 16.91
C SER A 109 -25.66 -10.62 16.54
N MET A 110 -25.38 -10.42 15.24
CA MET A 110 -24.07 -10.05 14.74
C MET A 110 -23.86 -8.54 14.81
N SER A 111 -22.88 -8.08 15.56
CA SER A 111 -22.51 -6.66 15.64
C SER A 111 -21.88 -6.18 14.31
N PHE A 112 -21.91 -4.86 14.06
CA PHE A 112 -21.25 -4.29 12.87
C PHE A 112 -19.75 -4.62 12.83
N ALA A 113 -19.09 -4.58 13.98
CA ALA A 113 -17.70 -4.97 14.12
C ALA A 113 -17.47 -6.43 13.73
N ALA A 114 -18.34 -7.37 14.12
CA ALA A 114 -18.26 -8.76 13.69
C ALA A 114 -18.41 -8.91 12.16
N VAL A 115 -19.28 -8.13 11.53
CA VAL A 115 -19.43 -8.10 10.06
C VAL A 115 -18.14 -7.61 9.40
N VAL A 116 -17.52 -6.58 9.94
CA VAL A 116 -16.22 -6.05 9.45
C VAL A 116 -15.16 -7.13 9.50
N THR A 117 -15.01 -7.82 10.64
CA THR A 117 -14.00 -8.89 10.78
C THR A 117 -14.22 -10.05 9.85
N VAL A 118 -15.44 -10.57 9.79
CA VAL A 118 -15.73 -11.68 8.87
C VAL A 118 -15.44 -11.27 7.43
N THR A 119 -15.83 -10.05 7.05
CA THR A 119 -15.58 -9.55 5.69
C THR A 119 -14.09 -9.37 5.38
N LEU A 120 -13.32 -8.80 6.31
CA LEU A 120 -11.88 -8.63 6.14
C LEU A 120 -11.16 -9.96 6.13
N TYR A 121 -11.52 -10.89 7.02
CA TYR A 121 -10.94 -12.22 7.04
C TYR A 121 -11.18 -12.96 5.71
N GLU A 122 -12.41 -12.92 5.18
CA GLU A 122 -12.72 -13.47 3.86
C GLU A 122 -11.88 -12.82 2.76
N ARG A 123 -11.69 -11.49 2.83
CA ARG A 123 -10.92 -10.75 1.83
C ARG A 123 -9.42 -11.06 1.88
N ILE A 124 -8.84 -11.14 3.06
CA ILE A 124 -7.42 -11.49 3.24
C ILE A 124 -7.14 -12.88 2.68
N VAL A 125 -7.93 -13.88 3.08
CA VAL A 125 -7.75 -15.25 2.59
C VAL A 125 -7.99 -15.34 1.08
N ALA A 126 -9.00 -14.65 0.56
CA ALA A 126 -9.25 -14.60 -0.88
C ALA A 126 -8.11 -13.93 -1.65
N ALA A 127 -7.57 -12.82 -1.15
CA ALA A 127 -6.45 -12.11 -1.76
C ALA A 127 -5.16 -12.95 -1.75
N MET A 128 -4.86 -13.64 -0.65
CA MET A 128 -3.70 -14.54 -0.57
C MET A 128 -3.83 -15.69 -1.57
N LEU A 129 -4.99 -16.33 -1.64
CA LEU A 129 -5.19 -17.45 -2.54
C LEU A 129 -5.25 -17.02 -4.01
N SER A 130 -5.96 -15.93 -4.33
CA SER A 130 -5.98 -15.40 -5.70
C SER A 130 -4.63 -14.84 -6.12
N GLY A 131 -3.85 -14.28 -5.19
CA GLY A 131 -2.47 -13.89 -5.42
C GLY A 131 -1.56 -15.07 -5.75
N LEU A 132 -1.70 -16.20 -5.04
CA LEU A 132 -0.97 -17.43 -5.33
C LEU A 132 -1.36 -17.99 -6.69
N LEU A 133 -2.66 -18.05 -7.01
CA LEU A 133 -3.15 -18.50 -8.32
C LEU A 133 -2.68 -17.58 -9.45
N ALA A 134 -2.70 -16.25 -9.23
CA ALA A 134 -2.20 -15.29 -10.18
C ALA A 134 -0.70 -15.40 -10.38
N LEU A 135 0.06 -15.66 -9.32
CA LEU A 135 1.50 -15.91 -9.40
C LEU A 135 1.80 -17.14 -10.25
N THR A 136 1.13 -18.26 -9.99
CA THR A 136 1.30 -19.49 -10.80
C THR A 136 0.85 -19.27 -12.23
N GLY A 137 -0.25 -18.55 -12.46
CA GLY A 137 -0.71 -18.16 -13.80
C GLY A 137 0.27 -17.25 -14.52
N ALA A 138 0.77 -16.23 -13.86
CA ALA A 138 1.77 -15.33 -14.42
C ALA A 138 3.08 -16.07 -14.74
N LEU A 139 3.57 -16.93 -13.84
CA LEU A 139 4.75 -17.77 -14.10
C LEU A 139 4.55 -18.70 -15.30
N TYR A 140 3.35 -19.23 -15.49
CA TYR A 140 3.04 -20.08 -16.63
C TYR A 140 3.00 -19.28 -17.95
N ILE A 141 2.26 -18.15 -17.99
CA ILE A 141 2.12 -17.31 -19.18
C ILE A 141 3.47 -16.70 -19.54
N PHE A 142 4.07 -16.06 -18.57
CA PHE A 142 5.32 -15.35 -18.78
C PHE A 142 6.52 -16.30 -18.82
N GLY A 143 6.56 -17.40 -18.15
CA GLY A 143 7.60 -18.40 -18.27
C GLY A 143 7.69 -19.03 -19.67
N LYS A 144 6.60 -19.04 -20.45
CA LYS A 144 6.63 -19.43 -21.87
C LYS A 144 7.08 -18.31 -22.81
N VAL A 145 6.78 -17.07 -22.46
CA VAL A 145 7.14 -15.85 -23.21
C VAL A 145 8.58 -15.41 -22.87
N TYR A 146 9.16 -15.96 -21.80
CA TYR A 146 10.42 -15.54 -21.16
C TYR A 146 11.70 -16.05 -21.77
N LEU A 147 11.71 -16.29 -23.01
CA LEU A 147 12.94 -16.14 -23.76
C LEU A 147 13.18 -14.67 -24.22
N ASP A 148 12.27 -13.75 -23.85
CA ASP A 148 12.40 -12.31 -24.13
C ASP A 148 12.62 -11.53 -22.79
N PRO A 149 13.81 -10.87 -22.62
CA PRO A 149 14.21 -10.26 -21.33
C PRO A 149 13.37 -9.07 -20.85
N ASN A 150 12.40 -8.60 -21.61
CA ASN A 150 11.74 -7.31 -21.40
C ASN A 150 10.43 -7.34 -20.59
N VAL A 151 9.99 -8.45 -20.01
CA VAL A 151 8.68 -8.54 -19.36
C VAL A 151 8.73 -8.90 -17.86
N GLY A 152 8.03 -8.14 -17.06
CA GLY A 152 8.02 -7.99 -15.58
C GLY A 152 7.78 -9.20 -14.63
N GLY A 153 7.89 -10.47 -15.04
CA GLY A 153 7.65 -11.62 -14.16
C GLY A 153 8.69 -11.82 -13.06
N ILE A 154 9.95 -11.54 -13.39
CA ILE A 154 11.07 -11.62 -12.43
C ILE A 154 10.89 -10.58 -11.32
N THR A 155 10.43 -9.38 -11.67
CA THR A 155 10.08 -8.33 -10.71
C THR A 155 8.99 -8.79 -9.74
N PHE A 156 7.98 -9.55 -10.22
CA PHE A 156 6.91 -10.06 -9.38
C PHE A 156 7.42 -11.13 -8.38
N ILE A 157 8.31 -12.03 -8.81
CA ILE A 157 8.97 -13.01 -7.92
C ILE A 157 9.79 -12.27 -6.86
N LYS A 158 10.58 -11.28 -7.26
CA LYS A 158 11.37 -10.46 -6.35
C LYS A 158 10.47 -9.79 -5.30
N ILE A 159 9.37 -9.15 -5.72
CA ILE A 159 8.39 -8.51 -4.82
C ILE A 159 7.79 -9.54 -3.86
N THR A 160 7.39 -10.71 -4.34
CA THR A 160 6.78 -11.76 -3.51
C THR A 160 7.76 -12.30 -2.48
N CYS A 161 8.99 -12.63 -2.87
CA CYS A 161 10.05 -13.05 -1.95
C CYS A 161 10.37 -11.96 -0.93
N GLY A 162 10.45 -10.70 -1.38
CA GLY A 162 10.68 -9.56 -0.52
C GLY A 162 9.56 -9.35 0.50
N LEU A 163 8.29 -9.48 0.10
CA LEU A 163 7.14 -9.39 1.00
C LEU A 163 7.14 -10.50 2.05
N ILE A 164 7.43 -11.74 1.65
CA ILE A 164 7.52 -12.88 2.59
C ILE A 164 8.66 -12.63 3.59
N ALA A 165 9.84 -12.28 3.11
CA ALA A 165 10.99 -12.01 3.95
C ALA A 165 10.73 -10.83 4.91
N ALA A 166 10.21 -9.71 4.40
CA ALA A 166 9.90 -8.52 5.17
C ALA A 166 8.82 -8.77 6.23
N THR A 167 7.75 -9.49 5.87
CA THR A 167 6.67 -9.83 6.80
C THR A 167 7.16 -10.75 7.91
N THR A 168 7.95 -11.78 7.55
CA THR A 168 8.49 -12.74 8.53
C THR A 168 9.47 -12.06 9.50
N ALA A 169 10.45 -11.33 8.99
CA ALA A 169 11.44 -10.65 9.82
C ALA A 169 10.81 -9.52 10.66
N GLY A 170 9.87 -8.77 10.08
CA GLY A 170 9.11 -7.76 10.79
C GLY A 170 8.30 -8.35 11.95
N ALA A 171 7.59 -9.44 11.72
CA ALA A 171 6.85 -10.13 12.76
C ALA A 171 7.78 -10.70 13.86
N LEU A 172 8.91 -11.30 13.49
CA LEU A 172 9.87 -11.83 14.45
C LEU A 172 10.50 -10.74 15.32
N LEU A 173 10.87 -9.60 14.76
CA LEU A 173 11.45 -8.50 15.51
C LEU A 173 10.42 -7.72 16.32
N GLY A 174 9.22 -7.45 15.74
CA GLY A 174 8.15 -6.71 16.40
C GLY A 174 7.56 -7.43 17.59
N TYR A 175 7.23 -8.70 17.41
CA TYR A 175 6.60 -9.51 18.46
C TYR A 175 7.58 -10.36 19.27
N GLY A 176 8.80 -10.60 18.77
CA GLY A 176 9.83 -11.40 19.43
C GLY A 176 9.35 -12.81 19.78
N ARG A 177 9.77 -13.30 20.96
CA ARG A 177 9.36 -14.63 21.46
C ARG A 177 7.83 -14.75 21.70
N SER A 178 7.12 -13.64 21.84
CA SER A 178 5.66 -13.66 22.01
C SER A 178 4.95 -14.02 20.70
N ALA A 179 5.51 -13.66 19.53
CA ALA A 179 5.00 -14.10 18.24
C ALA A 179 5.04 -15.61 18.11
N ILE A 180 6.17 -16.22 18.49
CA ILE A 180 6.33 -17.70 18.45
C ILE A 180 5.35 -18.37 19.43
N ARG A 181 5.16 -17.81 20.63
CA ARG A 181 4.18 -18.31 21.60
C ARG A 181 2.72 -18.09 21.17
N SER A 182 2.45 -17.00 20.45
CA SER A 182 1.11 -16.71 19.91
C SER A 182 0.79 -17.54 18.67
N ILE A 183 1.80 -17.94 17.90
CA ILE A 183 1.65 -18.82 16.73
C ILE A 183 1.58 -20.29 17.13
N ALA A 184 2.25 -20.72 18.22
CA ALA A 184 2.27 -22.09 18.69
C ALA A 184 0.86 -22.71 18.90
N PRO A 185 -0.16 -22.00 19.44
CA PRO A 185 -1.52 -22.51 19.52
C PRO A 185 -2.19 -22.66 18.14
N PHE A 186 -1.72 -21.92 17.12
CA PHE A 186 -2.24 -21.96 15.75
C PHE A 186 -1.65 -23.13 14.93
N ILE A 187 -0.62 -23.83 15.43
CA ILE A 187 -0.06 -25.02 14.79
C ILE A 187 -0.80 -26.31 15.24
N THR A 188 -1.89 -26.16 15.99
CA THR A 188 -2.70 -27.30 16.41
C THR A 188 -3.49 -27.91 15.25
N HIS A 189 -3.75 -29.24 15.32
CA HIS A 189 -4.56 -29.94 14.33
C HIS A 189 -5.96 -29.34 14.10
N HIS A 190 -6.53 -28.66 15.09
CA HIS A 190 -7.80 -27.95 14.97
C HIS A 190 -7.70 -26.70 14.09
N PHE A 191 -6.60 -25.94 14.20
CA PHE A 191 -6.36 -24.76 13.38
C PHE A 191 -6.04 -25.18 11.93
N ALA A 192 -5.18 -26.17 11.73
CA ALA A 192 -4.87 -26.68 10.40
C ALA A 192 -6.13 -27.12 9.65
N ARG A 193 -7.05 -27.84 10.32
CA ARG A 193 -8.35 -28.22 9.74
C ARG A 193 -9.25 -27.01 9.46
N ALA A 194 -9.24 -26.01 10.32
CA ALA A 194 -10.01 -24.76 10.10
C ALA A 194 -9.45 -24.00 8.91
N CYS A 195 -8.13 -23.83 8.81
CA CYS A 195 -7.47 -23.22 7.66
C CYS A 195 -7.74 -23.98 6.36
N LEU A 196 -7.57 -25.31 6.38
CA LEU A 196 -7.84 -26.15 5.21
C LEU A 196 -9.30 -26.00 4.74
N ARG A 197 -10.24 -25.99 5.67
CA ARG A 197 -11.67 -25.79 5.37
C ARG A 197 -11.94 -24.44 4.73
N ILE A 198 -11.29 -23.37 5.20
CA ILE A 198 -11.47 -22.02 4.67
C ILE A 198 -10.79 -21.87 3.30
N VAL A 199 -9.60 -22.45 3.13
CA VAL A 199 -8.93 -22.51 1.83
C VAL A 199 -9.79 -23.26 0.83
N ALA A 200 -10.33 -24.43 1.19
CA ALA A 200 -11.24 -25.21 0.33
C ALA A 200 -12.51 -24.43 -0.05
N LEU A 201 -13.14 -23.72 0.90
CA LEU A 201 -14.28 -22.84 0.62
C LEU A 201 -13.91 -21.66 -0.25
N THR A 202 -12.69 -21.12 -0.11
CA THR A 202 -12.22 -20.02 -0.95
C THR A 202 -11.92 -20.52 -2.37
N LEU A 203 -11.34 -21.71 -2.53
CA LEU A 203 -11.20 -22.35 -3.84
C LEU A 203 -12.57 -22.60 -4.50
N LEU A 204 -13.55 -23.06 -3.72
CA LEU A 204 -14.92 -23.24 -4.20
C LEU A 204 -15.56 -21.95 -4.70
N VAL A 205 -15.14 -20.79 -4.20
CA VAL A 205 -15.53 -19.46 -4.73
C VAL A 205 -14.72 -19.13 -5.97
N GLN A 206 -13.40 -19.35 -5.97
CA GLN A 206 -12.52 -18.90 -7.07
C GLN A 206 -12.67 -19.72 -8.34
N ILE A 207 -12.81 -21.06 -8.23
CA ILE A 207 -12.87 -21.96 -9.39
C ILE A 207 -14.04 -21.63 -10.34
N PRO A 208 -15.30 -21.46 -9.89
CA PRO A 208 -16.38 -21.13 -10.79
C PRO A 208 -16.19 -19.78 -11.48
N MET A 209 -15.62 -18.79 -10.82
CA MET A 209 -15.30 -17.50 -11.40
C MET A 209 -14.23 -17.63 -12.51
N MET A 210 -13.17 -18.39 -12.24
CA MET A 210 -12.10 -18.66 -13.20
C MET A 210 -12.64 -19.41 -14.42
N LEU A 211 -13.46 -20.45 -14.21
CA LEU A 211 -14.10 -21.19 -15.30
C LEU A 211 -15.06 -20.31 -16.12
N ALA A 212 -15.75 -19.35 -15.50
CA ALA A 212 -16.58 -18.40 -16.21
C ALA A 212 -15.75 -17.52 -17.18
N TYR A 213 -14.57 -17.05 -16.74
CA TYR A 213 -13.63 -16.35 -17.63
C TYR A 213 -13.12 -17.25 -18.76
N VAL A 214 -12.75 -18.47 -18.46
CA VAL A 214 -12.29 -19.45 -19.46
C VAL A 214 -13.35 -19.70 -20.51
N VAL A 215 -14.61 -19.95 -20.11
CA VAL A 215 -15.72 -20.20 -21.04
C VAL A 215 -15.98 -18.97 -21.90
N ALA A 216 -16.04 -17.77 -21.31
CA ALA A 216 -16.28 -16.55 -22.06
C ALA A 216 -15.15 -16.27 -23.07
N ALA A 217 -13.90 -16.33 -22.64
CA ALA A 217 -12.76 -16.06 -23.49
C ALA A 217 -12.54 -17.13 -24.56
N TYR A 218 -12.73 -18.43 -24.23
CA TYR A 218 -12.64 -19.52 -25.20
C TYR A 218 -13.69 -19.42 -26.30
N THR A 219 -14.93 -19.02 -25.97
CA THR A 219 -15.97 -18.84 -26.96
C THR A 219 -15.66 -17.70 -27.95
N LEU A 220 -14.97 -16.64 -27.47
CA LEU A 220 -14.58 -15.51 -28.29
C LEU A 220 -13.28 -15.76 -29.09
N SER A 221 -12.38 -16.62 -28.57
CA SER A 221 -11.09 -16.96 -29.16
C SER A 221 -10.79 -18.47 -29.03
N PRO A 222 -11.42 -19.32 -29.85
CA PRO A 222 -11.33 -20.79 -29.71
C PRO A 222 -9.93 -21.37 -29.98
N GLN A 223 -9.05 -20.64 -30.61
CA GLN A 223 -7.67 -21.07 -30.91
C GLN A 223 -6.73 -20.97 -29.71
N THR A 224 -7.15 -20.34 -28.61
CA THR A 224 -6.30 -20.15 -27.42
C THR A 224 -6.30 -21.43 -26.55
N MET A 225 -5.15 -21.81 -26.02
CA MET A 225 -5.07 -23.00 -25.16
C MET A 225 -5.82 -22.77 -23.83
N ILE A 226 -6.61 -23.76 -23.40
CA ILE A 226 -7.41 -23.67 -22.16
C ILE A 226 -6.52 -23.37 -20.93
N VAL A 227 -5.32 -23.95 -20.86
CA VAL A 227 -4.39 -23.72 -19.75
C VAL A 227 -3.92 -22.26 -19.70
N GLU A 228 -3.69 -21.62 -20.85
CA GLU A 228 -3.32 -20.21 -20.96
C GLU A 228 -4.51 -19.34 -20.51
N LEU A 229 -5.72 -19.69 -20.91
CA LEU A 229 -6.93 -18.98 -20.46
C LEU A 229 -7.13 -19.09 -18.94
N VAL A 230 -6.87 -20.27 -18.35
CA VAL A 230 -6.90 -20.47 -16.89
C VAL A 230 -5.87 -19.56 -16.21
N ALA A 231 -4.65 -19.54 -16.72
CA ALA A 231 -3.56 -18.73 -16.18
C ALA A 231 -3.85 -17.22 -16.27
N ALA A 232 -4.31 -16.76 -17.43
CA ALA A 232 -4.70 -15.35 -17.63
C ALA A 232 -5.89 -14.95 -16.75
N SER A 233 -6.89 -15.82 -16.63
CA SER A 233 -8.06 -15.61 -15.78
C SER A 233 -7.67 -15.45 -14.31
N ALA A 234 -6.70 -16.23 -13.81
CA ALA A 234 -6.19 -16.10 -12.45
C ALA A 234 -5.55 -14.72 -12.21
N VAL A 235 -4.79 -14.21 -13.18
CA VAL A 235 -4.19 -12.86 -13.12
C VAL A 235 -5.27 -11.78 -13.11
N VAL A 236 -6.27 -11.88 -13.99
CA VAL A 236 -7.41 -10.93 -14.06
C VAL A 236 -8.19 -10.92 -12.74
N MET A 237 -8.47 -12.08 -12.16
CA MET A 237 -9.21 -12.20 -10.91
C MET A 237 -8.46 -11.57 -9.74
N PHE A 238 -7.16 -11.76 -9.67
CA PHE A 238 -6.33 -11.13 -8.64
C PHE A 238 -6.32 -9.60 -8.80
N ALA A 239 -6.05 -9.10 -10.00
CA ALA A 239 -6.07 -7.66 -10.29
C ALA A 239 -7.43 -7.02 -9.95
N ALA A 240 -8.53 -7.68 -10.30
CA ALA A 240 -9.89 -7.26 -9.95
C ALA A 240 -10.20 -7.31 -8.45
N SER A 241 -9.44 -8.11 -7.66
CA SER A 241 -9.60 -8.20 -6.19
C SER A 241 -8.94 -7.04 -5.45
N VAL A 242 -8.00 -6.34 -6.08
CA VAL A 242 -7.30 -5.19 -5.50
C VAL A 242 -8.26 -4.01 -5.37
N PRO A 243 -8.44 -3.42 -4.17
CA PRO A 243 -9.49 -2.43 -3.92
C PRO A 243 -9.11 -1.01 -4.39
N ILE A 244 -8.53 -0.89 -5.59
CA ILE A 244 -8.10 0.39 -6.18
C ILE A 244 -9.20 0.97 -7.08
N SER A 245 -10.18 0.15 -7.51
CA SER A 245 -11.18 0.57 -8.49
C SER A 245 -12.41 1.24 -7.87
N PHE A 246 -12.86 2.32 -8.50
CA PHE A 246 -14.18 2.89 -8.28
C PHE A 246 -15.23 1.91 -8.80
N ALA A 247 -16.15 1.47 -7.96
CA ALA A 247 -17.24 0.57 -8.34
C ALA A 247 -16.84 -0.80 -8.94
N GLY A 248 -15.57 -1.22 -8.84
CA GLY A 248 -15.08 -2.49 -9.41
C GLY A 248 -14.92 -2.50 -10.94
N TRP A 249 -15.20 -1.38 -11.62
CA TRP A 249 -15.03 -1.19 -13.06
C TRP A 249 -13.70 -0.52 -13.37
N GLY A 250 -13.15 -0.78 -14.53
CA GLY A 250 -11.88 -0.24 -15.01
C GLY A 250 -10.70 -1.18 -14.77
N VAL A 251 -10.35 -1.51 -13.53
CA VAL A 251 -9.20 -2.40 -13.23
C VAL A 251 -9.41 -3.81 -13.78
N ARG A 252 -10.61 -4.36 -13.65
CA ARG A 252 -10.94 -5.67 -14.20
C ARG A 252 -10.87 -5.69 -15.72
N GLU A 253 -11.44 -4.70 -16.37
CA GLU A 253 -11.47 -4.57 -17.82
C GLU A 253 -10.05 -4.39 -18.37
N MET A 254 -9.29 -3.47 -17.80
CA MET A 254 -7.89 -3.25 -18.19
C MET A 254 -7.02 -4.47 -17.95
N SER A 255 -7.15 -5.13 -16.79
CA SER A 255 -6.39 -6.35 -16.52
C SER A 255 -6.75 -7.50 -17.43
N ALA A 256 -8.02 -7.59 -17.88
CA ALA A 256 -8.45 -8.59 -18.85
C ALA A 256 -7.82 -8.32 -20.23
N ILE A 257 -7.84 -7.06 -20.70
CA ILE A 257 -7.20 -6.67 -21.97
C ILE A 257 -5.71 -7.02 -21.92
N VAL A 258 -5.02 -6.68 -20.84
CA VAL A 258 -3.58 -6.95 -20.69
C VAL A 258 -3.32 -8.46 -20.58
N ALA A 259 -3.93 -9.15 -19.61
CA ALA A 259 -3.61 -10.55 -19.34
C ALA A 259 -4.08 -11.52 -20.44
N LEU A 260 -5.27 -11.31 -21.01
CA LEU A 260 -5.74 -12.13 -22.14
C LEU A 260 -5.05 -11.72 -23.46
N GLY A 261 -4.67 -10.46 -23.61
CA GLY A 261 -3.91 -9.98 -24.75
C GLY A 261 -2.52 -10.63 -24.87
N THR A 262 -1.84 -10.92 -23.73
CA THR A 262 -0.53 -11.61 -23.74
C THR A 262 -0.59 -13.04 -24.28
N ILE A 263 -1.76 -13.66 -24.29
CA ILE A 263 -2.00 -15.00 -24.83
C ILE A 263 -2.69 -14.98 -26.22
N GLY A 264 -2.76 -13.80 -26.88
CA GLY A 264 -3.26 -13.64 -28.23
C GLY A 264 -4.75 -13.41 -28.36
N VAL A 265 -5.50 -13.20 -27.28
CA VAL A 265 -6.92 -12.80 -27.33
C VAL A 265 -7.01 -11.33 -27.75
N ALA A 266 -7.82 -11.02 -28.75
CA ALA A 266 -8.02 -9.63 -29.19
C ALA A 266 -8.56 -8.74 -28.06
N GLY A 267 -8.09 -7.50 -27.96
CA GLY A 267 -8.46 -6.59 -26.88
C GLY A 267 -9.97 -6.37 -26.73
N ASN A 268 -10.71 -6.29 -27.84
CA ASN A 268 -12.17 -6.16 -27.82
C ASN A 268 -12.87 -7.43 -27.30
N ASP A 269 -12.35 -8.62 -27.59
CA ASP A 269 -12.90 -9.88 -27.11
C ASP A 269 -12.58 -10.08 -25.63
N ALA A 270 -11.36 -9.70 -25.18
CA ALA A 270 -10.98 -9.67 -23.78
C ALA A 270 -11.85 -8.71 -22.95
N LEU A 271 -12.12 -7.52 -23.47
CA LEU A 271 -13.01 -6.54 -22.87
C LEU A 271 -14.45 -7.07 -22.79
N THR A 272 -14.94 -7.69 -23.86
CA THR A 272 -16.29 -8.28 -23.92
C THR A 272 -16.45 -9.37 -22.85
N ALA A 273 -15.46 -10.28 -22.71
CA ALA A 273 -15.45 -11.29 -21.66
C ALA A 273 -15.53 -10.66 -20.26
N ALA A 274 -14.74 -9.63 -19.99
CA ALA A 274 -14.74 -8.93 -18.70
C ALA A 274 -16.08 -8.25 -18.38
N ILE A 275 -16.71 -7.63 -19.36
CA ILE A 275 -18.03 -6.98 -19.22
C ILE A 275 -19.14 -8.00 -18.97
N VAL A 276 -19.16 -9.10 -19.73
CA VAL A 276 -20.15 -10.18 -19.55
C VAL A 276 -20.05 -10.79 -18.15
N ILE A 277 -18.84 -11.04 -17.68
CA ILE A 277 -18.60 -11.56 -16.33
C ILE A 277 -19.00 -10.53 -15.27
N GLY A 278 -18.72 -9.26 -15.49
CA GLY A 278 -19.11 -8.20 -14.58
C GLY A 278 -20.62 -8.07 -14.44
N ALA A 279 -21.31 -7.94 -15.54
CA ALA A 279 -22.77 -7.84 -15.58
C ALA A 279 -23.44 -9.12 -15.04
N GLY A 280 -22.94 -10.29 -15.47
CA GLY A 280 -23.42 -11.59 -15.00
C GLY A 280 -23.22 -11.78 -13.49
N SER A 281 -22.07 -11.31 -12.94
CA SER A 281 -21.82 -11.34 -11.50
C SER A 281 -22.80 -10.45 -10.73
N MET A 282 -23.08 -9.25 -11.20
CA MET A 282 -24.08 -8.37 -10.58
C MET A 282 -25.47 -9.00 -10.60
N LEU A 283 -25.87 -9.58 -11.74
CA LEU A 283 -27.15 -10.26 -11.88
C LEU A 283 -27.24 -11.48 -10.95
N SER A 284 -26.21 -12.32 -10.88
CA SER A 284 -26.17 -13.48 -9.99
C SER A 284 -26.28 -13.09 -8.51
N MET A 285 -25.61 -12.00 -8.10
CA MET A 285 -25.70 -11.46 -6.76
C MET A 285 -27.09 -10.88 -6.44
N ALA A 286 -27.74 -10.25 -7.41
CA ALA A 286 -29.12 -9.80 -7.28
C ALA A 286 -30.07 -10.99 -7.06
N VAL A 287 -29.96 -12.04 -7.88
CA VAL A 287 -30.78 -13.26 -7.78
C VAL A 287 -30.65 -13.92 -6.41
N ILE A 288 -29.42 -14.13 -5.92
CA ILE A 288 -29.23 -14.76 -4.59
C ILE A 288 -29.71 -13.85 -3.45
N SER A 289 -29.56 -12.53 -3.58
CA SER A 289 -30.07 -11.58 -2.60
C SER A 289 -31.59 -11.63 -2.52
N MET A 290 -32.27 -11.62 -3.65
CA MET A 290 -33.75 -11.66 -3.72
C MET A 290 -34.30 -13.02 -3.25
N SER A 291 -33.67 -14.14 -3.61
CA SER A 291 -34.09 -15.48 -3.19
C SER A 291 -34.05 -15.68 -1.68
N GLY A 292 -33.12 -14.99 -0.99
CA GLY A 292 -33.04 -14.99 0.48
C GLY A 292 -34.15 -14.17 1.17
N TRP A 293 -34.74 -13.19 0.47
CA TRP A 293 -35.77 -12.29 1.01
C TRP A 293 -37.19 -12.88 0.92
N TRP A 294 -37.46 -13.78 -0.03
CA TRP A 294 -38.80 -14.24 -0.38
C TRP A 294 -39.55 -15.04 0.72
N ARG A 295 -38.91 -15.44 1.82
CA ARG A 295 -39.58 -16.06 2.97
C ARG A 295 -39.05 -15.49 4.28
N PRO A 296 -39.82 -14.61 4.95
CA PRO A 296 -39.48 -14.19 6.32
C PRO A 296 -39.64 -15.40 7.25
N GLY A 297 -38.53 -16.02 7.62
CA GLY A 297 -38.52 -17.14 8.56
C GLY A 297 -39.07 -16.68 9.91
N LYS A 298 -39.98 -17.49 10.52
CA LYS A 298 -40.48 -17.30 11.88
C LYS A 298 -39.33 -16.99 12.84
N LYS A 299 -39.45 -15.91 13.61
CA LYS A 299 -38.55 -15.54 14.70
C LYS A 299 -38.46 -16.72 15.69
N ARG A 300 -37.46 -17.57 15.62
CA ARG A 300 -37.09 -18.38 16.79
C ARG A 300 -36.21 -17.51 17.68
N PRO A 301 -36.48 -17.44 19.00
CA PRO A 301 -35.58 -16.76 19.90
C PRO A 301 -34.21 -17.43 19.79
N VAL A 302 -33.22 -16.63 19.41
CA VAL A 302 -31.82 -17.07 19.46
C VAL A 302 -31.47 -17.14 20.94
N THR A 303 -31.31 -18.33 21.48
CA THR A 303 -30.68 -18.52 22.80
C THR A 303 -29.40 -17.70 22.80
N LYS A 304 -29.31 -16.74 23.73
CA LYS A 304 -28.10 -15.93 23.90
C LYS A 304 -26.92 -16.88 24.05
N PRO A 305 -25.93 -16.87 23.16
CA PRO A 305 -24.72 -17.62 23.42
C PRO A 305 -24.14 -17.07 24.73
N GLN A 306 -23.73 -17.98 25.63
CA GLN A 306 -22.88 -17.61 26.75
C GLN A 306 -21.80 -16.64 26.25
N ALA A 307 -21.62 -15.55 26.96
CA ALA A 307 -20.71 -14.48 26.62
C ALA A 307 -19.28 -15.01 26.44
N ALA A 308 -18.99 -15.55 25.25
CA ALA A 308 -17.65 -15.59 24.78
C ALA A 308 -17.19 -14.12 24.77
N LYS A 309 -16.07 -13.82 25.46
CA LYS A 309 -15.46 -12.50 25.50
C LYS A 309 -15.56 -11.93 24.10
N SER A 310 -16.38 -10.88 23.93
CA SER A 310 -16.56 -10.23 22.64
C SER A 310 -15.19 -9.76 22.18
N PHE A 311 -14.66 -10.41 21.17
CA PHE A 311 -13.38 -10.00 20.56
C PHE A 311 -13.61 -8.60 20.01
N ASP A 312 -12.88 -7.62 20.51
CA ASP A 312 -13.02 -6.24 20.08
C ASP A 312 -12.35 -6.08 18.71
N TYR A 313 -13.15 -6.11 17.67
CA TYR A 313 -12.73 -6.09 16.28
C TYR A 313 -12.19 -4.73 15.84
N GLU A 314 -12.70 -3.65 16.42
CA GLU A 314 -12.17 -2.31 16.19
C GLU A 314 -10.71 -2.26 16.67
N GLN A 315 -10.46 -2.90 17.81
CA GLN A 315 -9.13 -3.09 18.37
C GLN A 315 -8.24 -3.97 17.49
N ALA A 316 -8.76 -5.09 16.99
CA ALA A 316 -7.98 -5.98 16.11
C ALA A 316 -7.57 -5.30 14.80
N LEU A 317 -8.48 -4.54 14.16
CA LEU A 317 -8.18 -3.78 12.96
C LEU A 317 -7.18 -2.66 13.23
N ALA A 318 -7.35 -1.94 14.35
CA ALA A 318 -6.43 -0.91 14.78
C ALA A 318 -5.00 -1.46 15.02
N TRP A 319 -4.85 -2.76 15.33
CA TRP A 319 -3.57 -3.45 15.40
C TRP A 319 -3.06 -3.91 14.03
N CYS A 320 -3.87 -4.60 13.26
CA CYS A 320 -3.43 -5.26 12.03
C CYS A 320 -3.07 -4.28 10.92
N LEU A 321 -3.88 -3.24 10.69
CA LEU A 321 -3.67 -2.35 9.56
C LEU A 321 -2.36 -1.56 9.63
N PRO A 322 -1.97 -0.95 10.78
CA PRO A 322 -0.69 -0.28 10.89
C PRO A 322 0.53 -1.21 10.76
N ILE A 323 0.42 -2.45 11.23
CA ILE A 323 1.48 -3.45 11.10
C ILE A 323 1.67 -3.84 9.63
N ILE A 324 0.57 -4.09 8.90
CA ILE A 324 0.62 -4.36 7.47
C ILE A 324 1.18 -3.15 6.72
N ALA A 325 0.76 -1.93 7.07
CA ALA A 325 1.28 -0.72 6.47
C ALA A 325 2.77 -0.53 6.72
N ALA A 326 3.27 -0.88 7.92
CA ALA A 326 4.69 -0.79 8.27
C ALA A 326 5.59 -1.71 7.42
N VAL A 327 5.08 -2.84 6.95
CA VAL A 327 5.79 -3.72 6.01
C VAL A 327 5.61 -3.24 4.58
N PHE A 328 4.37 -2.99 4.17
CA PHE A 328 4.02 -2.71 2.77
C PHE A 328 4.53 -1.34 2.30
N VAL A 329 4.80 -0.40 3.21
CA VAL A 329 5.35 0.93 2.87
C VAL A 329 6.73 0.87 2.19
N LEU A 330 7.44 -0.24 2.32
CA LEU A 330 8.72 -0.48 1.65
C LEU A 330 8.57 -0.78 0.15
N PHE A 331 7.34 -1.11 -0.31
CA PHE A 331 7.08 -1.60 -1.67
C PHE A 331 6.33 -0.56 -2.48
N GLN A 332 6.97 -0.03 -3.51
CA GLN A 332 6.41 0.94 -4.45
C GLN A 332 6.25 0.33 -5.84
N ILE A 333 5.22 0.77 -6.56
CA ILE A 333 4.95 0.35 -7.94
C ILE A 333 4.69 1.61 -8.75
N TYR A 334 5.34 1.75 -9.91
CA TYR A 334 5.00 2.77 -10.89
C TYR A 334 3.93 2.24 -11.83
N VAL A 335 2.82 2.96 -11.89
CA VAL A 335 1.73 2.64 -12.81
C VAL A 335 1.71 3.69 -13.91
N PRO A 336 1.90 3.33 -15.18
CA PRO A 336 1.79 4.29 -16.27
C PRO A 336 0.33 4.72 -16.41
N ILE A 337 0.08 6.03 -16.35
CA ILE A 337 -1.24 6.64 -16.56
C ILE A 337 -1.06 7.79 -17.55
N GLY A 338 -1.62 7.65 -18.75
CA GLY A 338 -1.46 8.63 -19.82
C GLY A 338 0.02 8.85 -20.16
N SER A 339 0.47 10.10 -20.17
CA SER A 339 1.84 10.49 -20.43
C SER A 339 2.74 10.50 -19.18
N GLY A 340 2.26 10.02 -18.02
CA GLY A 340 2.98 10.08 -16.76
C GLY A 340 3.06 8.76 -16.00
N LEU A 341 3.89 8.73 -14.97
CA LEU A 341 4.01 7.61 -14.03
C LEU A 341 3.36 7.99 -12.70
N LEU A 342 2.38 7.20 -12.25
CA LEU A 342 1.82 7.32 -10.92
C LEU A 342 2.60 6.43 -9.96
N ASN A 343 3.13 7.05 -8.90
CA ASN A 343 3.80 6.32 -7.83
C ASN A 343 2.77 5.81 -6.82
N VAL A 344 2.48 4.52 -6.85
CA VAL A 344 1.58 3.82 -5.94
C VAL A 344 2.39 2.96 -4.99
N ASN A 345 2.11 3.06 -3.69
CA ASN A 345 2.71 2.19 -2.69
C ASN A 345 1.72 1.07 -2.31
N LEU A 346 2.20 -0.14 -2.09
CA LEU A 346 1.34 -1.26 -1.67
C LEU A 346 0.61 -0.98 -0.35
N ALA A 347 1.14 -0.09 0.48
CA ALA A 347 0.50 0.34 1.72
C ALA A 347 -0.58 1.41 1.52
N ASP A 348 -0.68 2.09 0.36
CA ASP A 348 -1.64 3.18 0.16
C ASP A 348 -3.10 2.76 0.45
N PRO A 349 -3.61 1.62 -0.07
CA PRO A 349 -4.99 1.20 0.23
C PRO A 349 -5.19 0.86 1.71
N VAL A 350 -4.17 0.28 2.34
CA VAL A 350 -4.20 -0.07 3.77
C VAL A 350 -4.22 1.18 4.64
N ALA A 351 -3.37 2.16 4.30
CA ALA A 351 -3.30 3.43 5.02
C ALA A 351 -4.58 4.25 4.85
N MET A 352 -5.15 4.30 3.64
CA MET A 352 -6.42 4.99 3.42
C MET A 352 -7.56 4.37 4.22
N LEU A 353 -7.63 3.03 4.30
CA LEU A 353 -8.63 2.34 5.13
C LEU A 353 -8.41 2.63 6.62
N ALA A 354 -7.17 2.53 7.10
CA ALA A 354 -6.83 2.82 8.50
C ALA A 354 -7.09 4.30 8.84
N GLY A 355 -6.73 5.22 7.96
CA GLY A 355 -7.00 6.64 8.11
C GLY A 355 -8.50 6.94 8.18
N ALA A 356 -9.30 6.33 7.31
CA ALA A 356 -10.75 6.46 7.35
C ALA A 356 -11.35 5.93 8.67
N LEU A 357 -10.86 4.79 9.18
CA LEU A 357 -11.28 4.25 10.48
C LEU A 357 -10.85 5.16 11.64
N PHE A 358 -9.65 5.76 11.57
CA PHE A 358 -9.19 6.73 12.57
C PHE A 358 -10.08 7.97 12.62
N VAL A 359 -10.42 8.54 11.46
CA VAL A 359 -11.36 9.68 11.37
C VAL A 359 -12.74 9.28 11.90
N LEU A 360 -13.24 8.09 11.54
CA LEU A 360 -14.52 7.59 12.04
C LEU A 360 -14.52 7.42 13.56
N HIS A 361 -13.42 6.95 14.13
CA HIS A 361 -13.22 6.85 15.58
C HIS A 361 -13.28 8.24 16.24
N ALA A 362 -12.54 9.22 15.70
CA ALA A 362 -12.55 10.59 16.19
C ALA A 362 -13.96 11.23 16.13
N VAL A 363 -14.70 11.01 15.04
CA VAL A 363 -16.09 11.48 14.88
C VAL A 363 -17.02 10.82 15.90
N LYS A 364 -16.88 9.50 16.14
CA LYS A 364 -17.67 8.79 17.18
C LYS A 364 -17.39 9.32 18.58
N GLN A 365 -16.15 9.60 18.89
CA GLN A 365 -15.72 10.15 20.18
C GLN A 365 -16.06 11.65 20.31
N ARG A 366 -16.45 12.31 19.22
CA ARG A 366 -16.67 13.77 19.16
C ARG A 366 -15.47 14.58 19.66
N GLN A 367 -14.27 14.06 19.47
CA GLN A 367 -13.01 14.68 19.89
C GLN A 367 -12.01 14.68 18.73
N LEU A 368 -11.33 15.80 18.55
CA LEU A 368 -10.21 15.86 17.62
C LEU A 368 -9.05 15.02 18.15
N PRO A 369 -8.24 14.42 17.25
CA PRO A 369 -7.06 13.70 17.66
C PRO A 369 -6.16 14.56 18.54
N GLN A 370 -5.73 14.01 19.66
CA GLN A 370 -4.78 14.65 20.55
C GLN A 370 -3.37 14.29 20.12
N TRP A 371 -2.60 15.30 19.79
CA TRP A 371 -1.21 15.17 19.40
C TRP A 371 -0.29 15.70 20.50
N ARG A 372 0.96 15.25 20.54
CA ARG A 372 1.99 15.79 21.46
C ARG A 372 2.16 17.30 21.32
N VAL A 373 1.83 17.82 20.14
CA VAL A 373 1.89 19.25 19.80
C VAL A 373 0.49 19.74 19.49
N GLY A 374 -0.03 20.64 20.32
CA GLY A 374 -1.44 21.07 20.27
C GLY A 374 -1.89 21.74 18.97
N TYR A 375 -0.95 22.37 18.22
CA TYR A 375 -1.28 23.11 17.00
C TYR A 375 -1.31 22.24 15.73
N LEU A 376 -1.05 20.93 15.84
CA LEU A 376 -0.88 20.07 14.65
C LEU A 376 -2.16 20.01 13.79
N ASN A 377 -3.33 19.94 14.42
CA ASN A 377 -4.61 19.93 13.68
C ASN A 377 -4.81 21.24 12.89
N LEU A 378 -4.47 22.38 13.47
CA LEU A 378 -4.56 23.67 12.80
C LEU A 378 -3.54 23.77 11.66
N SER A 379 -2.32 23.29 11.87
CA SER A 379 -1.27 23.28 10.85
C SER A 379 -1.65 22.39 9.66
N VAL A 380 -2.25 21.22 9.90
CA VAL A 380 -2.76 20.34 8.84
C VAL A 380 -3.89 21.02 8.05
N ALA A 381 -4.81 21.69 8.73
CA ALA A 381 -5.88 22.44 8.06
C ALA A 381 -5.32 23.59 7.20
N ALA A 382 -4.39 24.38 7.74
CA ALA A 382 -3.74 25.46 7.02
C ALA A 382 -2.97 24.93 5.79
N ALA A 383 -2.21 23.87 5.94
CA ALA A 383 -1.48 23.23 4.84
C ALA A 383 -2.43 22.72 3.73
N THR A 384 -3.57 22.13 4.13
CA THR A 384 -4.58 21.66 3.17
C THR A 384 -5.20 22.83 2.39
N ILE A 385 -5.51 23.95 3.07
CA ILE A 385 -6.05 25.15 2.43
C ILE A 385 -5.03 25.75 1.46
N VAL A 386 -3.76 25.84 1.86
CA VAL A 386 -2.69 26.38 1.01
C VAL A 386 -2.47 25.50 -0.22
N LEU A 387 -2.44 24.20 -0.08
CA LEU A 387 -2.32 23.27 -1.21
C LEU A 387 -3.53 23.37 -2.15
N GLY A 388 -4.75 23.45 -1.61
CA GLY A 388 -5.96 23.60 -2.41
C GLY A 388 -5.98 24.95 -3.16
N GLY A 389 -5.63 26.03 -2.48
CA GLY A 389 -5.49 27.37 -3.09
C GLY A 389 -4.43 27.39 -4.19
N SER A 390 -3.28 26.76 -3.94
CA SER A 390 -2.20 26.66 -4.92
C SER A 390 -2.57 25.78 -6.12
N LEU A 391 -3.36 24.71 -5.94
CA LEU A 391 -3.90 23.91 -7.03
C LEU A 391 -4.82 24.73 -7.92
N LEU A 392 -5.74 25.49 -7.33
CA LEU A 392 -6.65 26.39 -8.07
C LEU A 392 -5.87 27.50 -8.80
N LEU A 393 -4.85 28.08 -8.16
CA LEU A 393 -3.99 29.08 -8.76
C LEU A 393 -3.20 28.52 -9.96
N GLY A 394 -2.65 27.32 -9.83
CA GLY A 394 -1.95 26.63 -10.91
C GLY A 394 -2.89 26.32 -12.08
N ALA A 395 -4.08 25.79 -11.79
CA ALA A 395 -5.09 25.52 -12.79
C ALA A 395 -5.57 26.79 -13.52
N TYR A 396 -5.71 27.90 -12.83
CA TYR A 396 -6.08 29.19 -13.41
C TYR A 396 -4.98 29.74 -14.33
N ARG A 397 -3.71 29.64 -13.95
CA ARG A 397 -2.59 30.24 -14.70
C ARG A 397 -2.11 29.39 -15.88
N PHE A 398 -2.05 28.06 -15.68
CA PHE A 398 -1.40 27.13 -16.60
C PHE A 398 -2.34 26.06 -17.14
N GLY A 399 -3.60 26.08 -16.74
CA GLY A 399 -4.57 25.03 -17.07
C GLY A 399 -4.52 23.86 -16.11
N TRP A 400 -5.51 22.96 -16.24
CA TRP A 400 -5.65 21.80 -15.38
C TRP A 400 -4.58 20.75 -15.68
N THR A 401 -3.91 20.26 -14.65
CA THR A 401 -2.95 19.17 -14.77
C THR A 401 -3.30 18.03 -13.81
N ASP A 402 -3.56 16.83 -14.38
CA ASP A 402 -3.87 15.63 -13.59
C ASP A 402 -2.73 15.28 -12.63
N TRP A 403 -1.49 15.57 -13.03
CA TRP A 403 -0.33 15.34 -12.18
C TRP A 403 -0.35 16.17 -10.89
N ALA A 404 -0.71 17.46 -10.96
CA ALA A 404 -0.80 18.32 -9.79
C ALA A 404 -1.92 17.86 -8.86
N LEU A 405 -3.07 17.47 -9.41
CA LEU A 405 -4.19 16.93 -8.65
C LEU A 405 -3.83 15.62 -7.96
N VAL A 406 -3.36 14.63 -8.71
CA VAL A 406 -3.19 13.25 -8.21
C VAL A 406 -1.93 13.11 -7.37
N ASN A 407 -0.77 13.53 -7.91
CA ASN A 407 0.51 13.29 -7.24
C ASN A 407 0.78 14.28 -6.10
N ARG A 408 0.23 15.51 -6.16
CA ARG A 408 0.47 16.54 -5.16
C ARG A 408 -0.70 16.71 -4.19
N PHE A 409 -1.86 17.08 -4.69
CA PHE A 409 -3.00 17.38 -3.82
C PHE A 409 -3.61 16.11 -3.20
N PHE A 410 -3.97 15.10 -4.00
CA PHE A 410 -4.40 13.81 -3.43
C PHE A 410 -3.27 13.07 -2.70
N GLY A 411 -2.03 13.19 -3.19
CA GLY A 411 -0.85 12.71 -2.48
C GLY A 411 -0.77 13.20 -1.04
N TRP A 412 -1.14 14.46 -0.76
CA TRP A 412 -1.22 15.00 0.59
C TRP A 412 -2.19 14.23 1.49
N PHE A 413 -3.39 13.90 1.00
CA PHE A 413 -4.35 13.11 1.78
C PHE A 413 -3.85 11.68 2.01
N VAL A 414 -3.10 11.11 1.08
CA VAL A 414 -2.42 9.83 1.28
C VAL A 414 -1.40 9.93 2.43
N LEU A 415 -0.59 10.99 2.49
CA LEU A 415 0.36 11.20 3.60
C LEU A 415 -0.36 11.36 4.94
N LEU A 416 -1.45 12.12 4.98
CA LEU A 416 -2.29 12.23 6.18
C LEU A 416 -2.88 10.87 6.60
N ALA A 417 -3.26 10.04 5.64
CA ALA A 417 -3.73 8.68 5.92
C ALA A 417 -2.62 7.81 6.53
N PHE A 418 -1.36 7.94 6.09
CA PHE A 418 -0.22 7.28 6.73
C PHE A 418 0.03 7.78 8.14
N ALA A 419 0.00 9.09 8.37
CA ALA A 419 0.12 9.67 9.71
C ALA A 419 -1.01 9.19 10.64
N ALA A 420 -2.25 9.18 10.15
CA ALA A 420 -3.40 8.65 10.86
C ALA A 420 -3.29 7.14 11.14
N THR A 421 -2.74 6.36 10.20
CA THR A 421 -2.47 4.93 10.37
C THR A 421 -1.46 4.70 11.50
N GLY A 422 -0.37 5.45 11.52
CA GLY A 422 0.59 5.41 12.63
C GLY A 422 -0.08 5.79 13.95
N ALA A 423 -0.88 6.85 13.96
CA ALA A 423 -1.57 7.34 15.15
C ALA A 423 -2.65 6.38 15.66
N MET A 424 -3.33 5.64 14.79
CA MET A 424 -4.40 4.72 15.14
C MET A 424 -3.96 3.66 16.15
N ILE A 425 -2.74 3.18 16.06
CA ILE A 425 -2.22 2.14 16.94
C ILE A 425 -2.11 2.61 18.39
N VAL A 426 -1.90 3.90 18.59
CA VAL A 426 -1.77 4.49 19.92
C VAL A 426 -3.09 4.51 20.66
N THR A 427 -4.20 4.59 19.95
CA THR A 427 -5.55 4.54 20.54
C THR A 427 -5.84 3.18 21.19
N VAL A 428 -5.16 2.12 20.74
CA VAL A 428 -5.42 0.73 21.12
C VAL A 428 -4.38 0.15 22.06
N GLY A 429 -3.12 0.30 21.75
CA GLY A 429 -2.01 -0.37 22.45
C GLY A 429 -0.99 0.57 23.08
N ARG A 430 -1.17 1.88 22.96
CA ARG A 430 -0.24 2.90 23.48
C ARG A 430 1.22 2.63 23.09
N ARG A 431 2.14 2.68 24.07
CA ARG A 431 3.59 2.59 23.84
C ARG A 431 4.10 1.22 23.40
N ASP A 432 3.46 0.15 23.82
CA ASP A 432 3.88 -1.19 23.41
C ASP A 432 3.53 -1.43 21.94
N ALA A 433 2.38 -0.94 21.52
CA ALA A 433 1.98 -0.95 20.12
C ALA A 433 2.95 -0.12 19.24
N PHE A 434 3.34 1.06 19.69
CA PHE A 434 4.33 1.88 19.02
C PHE A 434 5.65 1.13 18.80
N LYS A 435 6.19 0.47 19.87
CA LYS A 435 7.40 -0.34 19.74
C LYS A 435 7.23 -1.48 18.74
N ILE A 436 6.08 -2.15 18.76
CA ILE A 436 5.80 -3.27 17.85
C ILE A 436 5.81 -2.80 16.40
N ILE A 437 5.12 -1.71 16.07
CA ILE A 437 5.14 -1.19 14.68
C ILE A 437 6.54 -0.83 14.23
N LEU A 438 7.27 -0.07 15.04
CA LEU A 438 8.59 0.39 14.64
C LEU A 438 9.57 -0.76 14.52
N LEU A 439 9.55 -1.71 15.43
CA LEU A 439 10.38 -2.91 15.34
C LEU A 439 9.98 -3.79 14.14
N THR A 440 8.68 -3.89 13.83
CA THR A 440 8.20 -4.57 12.62
C THR A 440 8.76 -3.89 11.37
N TYR A 441 8.72 -2.56 11.30
CA TYR A 441 9.30 -1.80 10.22
C TYR A 441 10.83 -2.01 10.10
N VAL A 442 11.55 -1.96 11.21
CA VAL A 442 13.01 -2.21 11.25
C VAL A 442 13.35 -3.62 10.76
N GLY A 443 12.62 -4.63 11.23
CA GLY A 443 12.80 -6.02 10.78
C GLY A 443 12.52 -6.20 9.29
N ALA A 444 11.45 -5.60 8.78
CA ALA A 444 11.10 -5.63 7.38
C ALA A 444 12.16 -4.93 6.51
N ALA A 445 12.62 -3.75 6.91
CA ALA A 445 13.67 -3.01 6.19
C ALA A 445 15.00 -3.77 6.19
N ALA A 446 15.38 -4.39 7.32
CA ALA A 446 16.57 -5.21 7.40
C ALA A 446 16.50 -6.47 6.52
N ALA A 447 15.32 -7.10 6.42
CA ALA A 447 15.12 -8.25 5.53
C ALA A 447 15.19 -7.87 4.05
N VAL A 448 14.61 -6.74 3.68
CA VAL A 448 14.74 -6.18 2.32
C VAL A 448 16.21 -5.86 2.01
N ALA A 449 16.91 -5.22 2.95
CA ALA A 449 18.34 -4.95 2.82
C ALA A 449 19.16 -6.23 2.64
N LEU A 450 18.90 -7.26 3.43
CA LEU A 450 19.58 -8.55 3.34
C LEU A 450 19.30 -9.25 2.00
N LEU A 451 18.06 -9.21 1.51
CA LEU A 451 17.70 -9.76 0.21
C LEU A 451 18.51 -9.10 -0.91
N GLU A 452 18.60 -7.78 -0.91
CA GLU A 452 19.38 -7.04 -1.92
C GLU A 452 20.89 -7.37 -1.83
N ILE A 453 21.45 -7.48 -0.62
CA ILE A 453 22.85 -7.90 -0.41
C ILE A 453 23.08 -9.30 -0.98
N ILE A 454 22.15 -10.24 -0.75
CA ILE A 454 22.27 -11.60 -1.31
C ILE A 454 22.24 -11.55 -2.84
N LEU A 455 21.37 -10.77 -3.46
CA LEU A 455 21.31 -10.62 -4.91
C LEU A 455 22.61 -10.03 -5.47
N VAL A 456 23.19 -9.00 -4.80
CA VAL A 456 24.51 -8.45 -5.18
C VAL A 456 25.59 -9.50 -5.08
N LEU A 457 25.60 -10.28 -3.99
CA LEU A 457 26.59 -11.33 -3.79
C LEU A 457 26.49 -12.42 -4.86
N VAL A 458 25.27 -12.86 -5.19
CA VAL A 458 25.01 -13.85 -6.25
C VAL A 458 25.51 -13.34 -7.61
N SER A 459 25.25 -12.06 -7.91
CA SER A 459 25.76 -11.41 -9.12
C SER A 459 27.30 -11.31 -9.12
N ALA A 460 27.90 -10.96 -7.97
CA ALA A 460 29.34 -10.88 -7.81
C ALA A 460 30.06 -12.24 -7.96
N LEU A 461 29.37 -13.34 -7.67
CA LEU A 461 29.87 -14.71 -7.86
C LEU A 461 29.77 -15.18 -9.33
N GLY A 462 29.43 -14.30 -10.27
CA GLY A 462 29.39 -14.58 -11.70
C GLY A 462 28.08 -15.16 -12.22
N VAL A 463 27.03 -15.20 -11.39
CA VAL A 463 25.69 -15.57 -11.87
C VAL A 463 25.08 -14.36 -12.58
N SER A 464 24.85 -14.48 -13.89
CA SER A 464 24.17 -13.45 -14.67
C SER A 464 22.72 -13.35 -14.22
N LEU A 465 22.42 -12.33 -13.40
CA LEU A 465 21.06 -12.01 -13.01
C LEU A 465 20.48 -10.98 -13.99
N PRO A 466 19.18 -11.11 -14.32
CA PRO A 466 18.52 -10.10 -15.16
C PRO A 466 18.59 -8.69 -14.54
N PRO A 467 18.76 -7.63 -15.35
CA PRO A 467 18.89 -6.25 -14.85
C PRO A 467 17.65 -5.75 -14.08
N GLU A 468 16.50 -6.40 -14.25
CA GLU A 468 15.28 -6.15 -13.50
C GLU A 468 15.36 -6.68 -12.05
N LEU A 469 16.14 -7.73 -11.81
CA LEU A 469 16.35 -8.28 -10.47
C LEU A 469 17.30 -7.41 -9.66
N ILE A 470 18.38 -6.97 -10.28
CA ILE A 470 19.39 -6.17 -9.61
C ILE A 470 20.13 -5.28 -10.59
N ARG A 471 20.30 -4.03 -10.20
CA ARG A 471 21.32 -3.14 -10.75
C ARG A 471 22.45 -3.09 -9.72
N PRO A 472 23.63 -3.65 -10.00
CA PRO A 472 24.73 -3.72 -9.02
C PRO A 472 25.19 -2.36 -8.52
N THR A 473 24.94 -1.31 -9.30
CA THR A 473 25.19 0.09 -8.95
C THR A 473 23.87 0.80 -8.72
N ASN A 474 23.74 1.51 -7.60
CA ASN A 474 22.53 2.24 -7.19
C ASN A 474 21.32 1.34 -6.93
N ILE A 475 21.43 0.43 -5.95
CA ILE A 475 20.34 -0.45 -5.56
C ILE A 475 19.11 0.37 -5.15
N GLU A 476 18.00 0.07 -5.78
CA GLU A 476 16.71 0.73 -5.56
C GLU A 476 15.76 -0.12 -4.69
N ALA A 477 16.09 -1.39 -4.48
CA ALA A 477 15.22 -2.39 -3.85
C ALA A 477 13.79 -2.37 -4.45
N PHE A 478 12.79 -2.21 -3.58
CA PHE A 478 11.38 -2.08 -3.99
C PHE A 478 10.88 -0.63 -4.00
N SER A 479 11.76 0.35 -3.76
CA SER A 479 11.39 1.77 -3.75
C SER A 479 11.49 2.43 -5.12
N GLN A 480 12.05 1.72 -6.12
CA GLN A 480 12.27 2.15 -7.51
C GLN A 480 13.06 3.47 -7.63
N ASN A 481 13.77 3.83 -6.57
CA ASN A 481 14.70 4.96 -6.53
C ASN A 481 15.70 4.75 -5.38
N HIS A 482 16.98 4.79 -5.69
CA HIS A 482 18.06 4.56 -4.74
C HIS A 482 18.06 5.56 -3.56
N ASN A 483 17.68 6.82 -3.79
CA ASN A 483 17.57 7.81 -2.71
C ASN A 483 16.39 7.51 -1.78
N PHE A 484 15.28 7.01 -2.32
CA PHE A 484 14.11 6.62 -1.52
C PHE A 484 14.42 5.38 -0.69
N PHE A 485 15.12 4.40 -1.27
CA PHE A 485 15.59 3.24 -0.51
C PHE A 485 16.54 3.64 0.62
N ALA A 486 17.55 4.48 0.33
CA ALA A 486 18.44 5.02 1.34
C ALA A 486 17.67 5.75 2.47
N PHE A 487 16.64 6.53 2.11
CA PHE A 487 15.79 7.21 3.09
C PHE A 487 14.98 6.21 3.95
N GLN A 488 14.42 5.17 3.36
CA GLN A 488 13.73 4.11 4.10
C GLN A 488 14.66 3.42 5.10
N LEU A 489 15.90 3.11 4.68
CA LEU A 489 16.92 2.55 5.57
C LEU A 489 17.30 3.53 6.70
N LEU A 490 17.45 4.82 6.43
CA LEU A 490 17.72 5.84 7.46
C LEU A 490 16.61 5.91 8.51
N MET A 491 15.35 5.84 8.10
CA MET A 491 14.21 5.78 9.02
C MET A 491 14.27 4.52 9.91
N ALA A 492 14.60 3.37 9.31
CA ALA A 492 14.76 2.12 10.06
C ALA A 492 15.96 2.17 11.03
N MET A 493 17.08 2.74 10.59
CA MET A 493 18.27 2.93 11.43
C MET A 493 17.96 3.86 12.62
N ALA A 494 17.27 4.99 12.39
CA ALA A 494 16.86 5.91 13.46
C ALA A 494 16.01 5.19 14.52
N ALA A 495 15.02 4.39 14.08
CA ALA A 495 14.19 3.60 14.98
C ALA A 495 15.00 2.50 15.71
N ALA A 496 15.91 1.82 15.01
CA ALA A 496 16.74 0.75 15.57
C ALA A 496 17.70 1.27 16.64
N LEU A 497 18.34 2.42 16.43
CA LEU A 497 19.25 3.05 17.39
C LEU A 497 18.58 3.31 18.74
N VAL A 498 17.28 3.64 18.72
CA VAL A 498 16.54 3.98 19.94
C VAL A 498 15.85 2.77 20.57
N LEU A 499 15.26 1.87 19.77
CA LEU A 499 14.37 0.82 20.28
C LEU A 499 15.01 -0.54 20.45
N VAL A 500 16.03 -0.88 19.64
CA VAL A 500 16.67 -2.20 19.74
C VAL A 500 17.58 -2.24 20.96
N ARG A 501 17.19 -3.06 21.94
CA ARG A 501 17.99 -3.32 23.14
C ARG A 501 18.82 -4.60 22.94
N GLY A 502 20.11 -4.50 23.18
CA GLY A 502 21.04 -5.61 23.01
C GLY A 502 22.07 -5.32 21.92
N GLY A 503 23.34 -5.12 22.35
CA GLY A 503 24.42 -4.64 21.50
C GLY A 503 24.61 -5.46 20.22
N ASN A 504 24.65 -6.79 20.33
CA ASN A 504 24.90 -7.67 19.19
C ASN A 504 23.77 -7.61 18.12
N LEU A 505 22.51 -7.64 18.56
CA LEU A 505 21.38 -7.54 17.61
C LEU A 505 21.34 -6.17 16.92
N ARG A 506 21.59 -5.09 17.68
CA ARG A 506 21.67 -3.74 17.13
C ARG A 506 22.82 -3.63 16.12
N ILE A 507 24.01 -4.13 16.45
CA ILE A 507 25.18 -4.14 15.57
C ILE A 507 24.85 -4.92 14.30
N SER A 508 24.27 -6.13 14.40
CA SER A 508 23.94 -6.95 13.22
C SER A 508 22.94 -6.28 12.30
N LEU A 509 21.82 -5.76 12.84
CA LEU A 509 20.80 -5.06 12.05
C LEU A 509 21.39 -3.82 11.37
N PHE A 510 22.18 -3.06 12.12
CA PHE A 510 22.80 -1.84 11.60
C PHE A 510 23.84 -2.17 10.52
N THR A 511 24.66 -3.21 10.70
CA THR A 511 25.61 -3.70 9.70
C THR A 511 24.91 -4.05 8.39
N VAL A 512 23.85 -4.86 8.45
CA VAL A 512 23.08 -5.23 7.24
C VAL A 512 22.53 -3.99 6.53
N MET A 513 21.89 -3.08 7.28
CA MET A 513 21.35 -1.85 6.69
C MET A 513 22.45 -0.94 6.13
N LEU A 514 23.63 -0.84 6.76
CA LEU A 514 24.77 -0.06 6.27
C LEU A 514 25.34 -0.63 4.96
N VAL A 515 25.48 -1.96 4.86
CA VAL A 515 25.95 -2.61 3.63
C VAL A 515 25.00 -2.31 2.46
N ALA A 516 23.68 -2.50 2.66
CA ALA A 516 22.69 -2.17 1.64
C ALA A 516 22.69 -0.68 1.29
N PHE A 517 22.90 0.17 2.29
CA PHE A 517 23.00 1.61 2.12
C PHE A 517 24.23 2.02 1.28
N TRP A 518 25.35 1.32 1.45
CA TRP A 518 26.52 1.49 0.60
C TRP A 518 26.19 1.26 -0.87
N PHE A 519 25.59 0.12 -1.17
CA PHE A 519 25.21 -0.23 -2.53
C PHE A 519 24.07 0.62 -3.12
N ALA A 520 23.27 1.28 -2.28
CA ALA A 520 22.30 2.26 -2.75
C ALA A 520 22.95 3.51 -3.35
N GLY A 521 24.21 3.84 -3.00
CA GLY A 521 25.00 4.88 -3.63
C GLY A 521 24.45 6.31 -3.49
N SER A 522 23.58 6.56 -2.51
CA SER A 522 22.95 7.88 -2.29
C SER A 522 23.91 8.84 -1.58
N ARG A 523 24.41 9.84 -2.31
CA ARG A 523 25.32 10.85 -1.73
C ARG A 523 24.67 11.69 -0.63
N SER A 524 23.45 12.13 -0.86
CA SER A 524 22.67 12.85 0.18
C SER A 524 22.39 11.97 1.39
N GLY A 525 22.19 10.68 1.14
CA GLY A 525 22.08 9.67 2.19
C GLY A 525 23.32 9.61 3.07
N TRP A 526 24.54 9.64 2.51
CA TRP A 526 25.79 9.61 3.28
C TRP A 526 25.93 10.81 4.20
N ILE A 527 25.61 12.01 3.73
CA ILE A 527 25.60 13.20 4.60
C ILE A 527 24.55 13.03 5.69
N SER A 528 23.39 12.53 5.34
CA SER A 528 22.30 12.33 6.28
C SER A 528 22.62 11.30 7.36
N ILE A 529 23.25 10.16 7.03
CA ILE A 529 23.61 9.16 8.03
C ILE A 529 24.65 9.68 9.02
N VAL A 530 25.63 10.46 8.56
CA VAL A 530 26.61 11.11 9.45
C VAL A 530 25.89 12.04 10.43
N CYS A 531 24.95 12.87 9.94
CA CYS A 531 24.17 13.76 10.82
C CYS A 531 23.30 12.96 11.83
N VAL A 532 22.65 11.88 11.37
CA VAL A 532 21.83 11.02 12.25
C VAL A 532 22.68 10.31 13.29
N LEU A 533 23.86 9.81 12.92
CA LEU A 533 24.78 9.16 13.88
C LEU A 533 25.32 10.16 14.90
N ALA A 534 25.75 11.35 14.46
CA ALA A 534 26.19 12.41 15.35
C ALA A 534 25.08 12.83 16.33
N ALA A 535 23.86 13.03 15.81
CA ALA A 535 22.67 13.31 16.62
C ALA A 535 22.37 12.18 17.62
N SER A 536 22.47 10.91 17.19
CA SER A 536 22.20 9.75 18.05
C SER A 536 23.21 9.62 19.20
N ILE A 537 24.48 9.95 18.97
CA ILE A 537 25.51 10.00 20.00
C ILE A 537 25.21 11.14 20.99
N TYR A 538 24.91 12.33 20.46
CA TYR A 538 24.56 13.49 21.29
C TYR A 538 23.34 13.20 22.18
N LEU A 539 22.31 12.57 21.61
CA LEU A 539 21.09 12.18 22.33
C LEU A 539 21.27 10.93 23.20
N ARG A 540 22.45 10.34 23.25
CA ARG A 540 22.76 9.09 24.00
C ARG A 540 21.85 7.91 23.61
N ALA A 541 21.34 7.92 22.38
CA ALA A 541 20.54 6.83 21.85
C ALA A 541 21.40 5.62 21.45
N ALA A 542 22.65 5.85 21.06
CA ALA A 542 23.62 4.83 20.72
C ALA A 542 25.01 5.17 21.31
N THR A 543 25.82 4.14 21.52
CA THR A 543 27.21 4.30 21.96
C THR A 543 28.15 4.37 20.74
N ILE A 544 29.23 5.13 20.87
CA ILE A 544 30.29 5.21 19.84
C ILE A 544 30.82 3.82 19.50
N ARG A 545 30.97 2.95 20.51
CA ARG A 545 31.46 1.57 20.32
C ARG A 545 30.54 0.76 19.41
N GLU A 546 29.20 0.81 19.59
CA GLU A 546 28.25 0.07 18.78
C GLU A 546 28.25 0.58 17.32
N ILE A 547 28.34 1.89 17.13
CA ILE A 547 28.43 2.51 15.80
C ILE A 547 29.72 2.10 15.10
N ALA A 548 30.87 2.22 15.81
CA ALA A 548 32.16 1.84 15.25
C ALA A 548 32.21 0.35 14.88
N MET A 549 31.70 -0.54 15.73
CA MET A 549 31.63 -1.97 15.42
C MET A 549 30.75 -2.26 14.21
N SER A 550 29.60 -1.57 14.08
CA SER A 550 28.74 -1.74 12.90
C SER A 550 29.41 -1.27 11.63
N ILE A 551 30.15 -0.15 11.67
CA ILE A 551 30.90 0.38 10.51
C ILE A 551 32.03 -0.58 10.13
N ILE A 552 32.79 -1.09 11.11
CA ILE A 552 33.86 -2.05 10.87
C ILE A 552 33.30 -3.34 10.24
N CYS A 553 32.25 -3.91 10.83
CA CYS A 553 31.61 -5.11 10.28
C CYS A 553 31.06 -4.87 8.87
N ALA A 554 30.43 -3.73 8.62
CA ALA A 554 29.92 -3.39 7.29
C ALA A 554 31.08 -3.23 6.28
N GLY A 555 32.15 -2.54 6.67
CA GLY A 555 33.35 -2.41 5.86
C GLY A 555 34.00 -3.75 5.50
N CYS A 556 34.12 -4.68 6.46
CA CYS A 556 34.59 -6.04 6.19
C CYS A 556 33.71 -6.77 5.18
N VAL A 557 32.39 -6.72 5.32
CA VAL A 557 31.45 -7.34 4.37
C VAL A 557 31.58 -6.71 2.99
N ILE A 558 31.64 -5.39 2.88
CA ILE A 558 31.79 -4.67 1.61
C ILE A 558 33.10 -5.06 0.94
N ILE A 559 34.22 -5.11 1.69
CA ILE A 559 35.53 -5.52 1.14
C ILE A 559 35.47 -6.97 0.62
N ILE A 560 34.90 -7.90 1.40
CA ILE A 560 34.73 -9.30 0.96
C ILE A 560 33.88 -9.39 -0.32
N MET A 561 32.83 -8.59 -0.43
CA MET A 561 31.98 -8.56 -1.63
C MET A 561 32.65 -7.91 -2.83
N ALA A 562 33.62 -7.01 -2.60
CA ALA A 562 34.37 -6.34 -3.66
C ALA A 562 35.45 -7.25 -4.32
N ILE A 563 35.99 -8.24 -3.59
CA ILE A 563 37.04 -9.12 -4.10
C ILE A 563 36.65 -9.85 -5.41
N PRO A 564 35.49 -10.52 -5.51
CA PRO A 564 35.08 -11.18 -6.75
C PRO A 564 34.89 -10.19 -7.92
N GLN A 565 34.42 -8.98 -7.62
CA GLN A 565 34.17 -7.94 -8.63
C GLN A 565 35.47 -7.38 -9.22
N THR A 566 36.52 -7.25 -8.39
CA THR A 566 37.87 -6.85 -8.89
C THR A 566 38.48 -7.90 -9.77
N MET A 567 38.34 -9.19 -9.42
CA MET A 567 38.86 -10.30 -10.19
C MET A 567 38.12 -10.51 -11.52
N SER A 568 36.86 -10.17 -11.62
CA SER A 568 36.06 -10.28 -12.85
C SER A 568 36.16 -9.06 -13.77
N GLY A 569 36.93 -8.03 -13.40
CA GLY A 569 37.03 -6.78 -14.18
C GLY A 569 35.79 -5.89 -14.13
N ALA A 570 34.75 -6.31 -13.44
CA ALA A 570 33.46 -5.59 -13.33
C ALA A 570 33.54 -4.28 -12.55
N LEU A 571 34.62 -4.02 -11.80
CA LEU A 571 34.83 -2.76 -11.05
C LEU A 571 35.13 -1.55 -11.95
N GLY A 572 35.44 -1.77 -13.24
CA GLY A 572 35.66 -0.67 -14.18
C GLY A 572 34.44 0.20 -14.47
N GLU A 573 33.25 -0.31 -14.15
CA GLU A 573 31.98 0.38 -14.39
C GLU A 573 31.24 0.87 -13.12
N THR A 574 31.79 0.66 -11.92
CA THR A 574 31.26 1.30 -10.72
C THR A 574 31.55 2.79 -10.75
N GLN A 575 30.73 3.53 -11.51
CA GLN A 575 30.79 4.98 -11.59
C GLN A 575 30.40 5.58 -10.24
N ILE A 576 31.38 5.72 -9.35
CA ILE A 576 31.30 6.66 -8.20
C ILE A 576 31.19 8.11 -8.72
N VAL A 577 31.54 8.33 -9.98
CA VAL A 577 31.43 9.63 -10.65
C VAL A 577 30.01 9.80 -11.21
N PRO A 578 29.33 10.93 -10.89
CA PRO A 578 28.02 11.21 -11.46
C PRO A 578 28.08 11.19 -12.98
N SER A 579 27.11 10.56 -13.63
CA SER A 579 26.89 10.84 -15.04
C SER A 579 26.66 12.35 -15.18
N GLY A 580 27.36 13.02 -16.07
CA GLY A 580 27.22 14.47 -16.30
C GLY A 580 25.76 14.87 -16.57
N ALA A 581 24.97 14.00 -17.19
CA ALA A 581 23.55 14.14 -17.42
C ALA A 581 22.74 14.36 -16.13
N SER A 582 22.93 13.53 -15.09
CA SER A 582 22.20 13.65 -13.81
C SER A 582 22.51 14.95 -13.07
N THR A 583 23.73 15.49 -13.21
CA THR A 583 24.11 16.77 -12.59
C THR A 583 23.52 17.94 -13.36
N HIS A 584 23.50 17.88 -14.68
CA HIS A 584 22.88 18.89 -15.54
C HIS A 584 21.37 18.98 -15.33
N GLU A 585 20.69 17.84 -15.27
CA GLU A 585 19.23 17.78 -14.99
C GLU A 585 18.88 18.40 -13.65
N ARG A 586 19.65 18.12 -12.60
CA ARG A 586 19.44 18.72 -11.27
C ARG A 586 19.66 20.22 -11.29
N MET A 587 20.73 20.68 -11.96
CA MET A 587 21.01 22.11 -12.06
C MET A 587 19.89 22.85 -12.80
N SER A 588 19.39 22.28 -13.91
CA SER A 588 18.26 22.87 -14.65
C SER A 588 17.00 22.97 -13.79
N THR A 589 16.70 21.94 -12.97
CA THR A 589 15.53 22.00 -12.07
C THR A 589 15.72 23.01 -10.95
N ILE A 590 16.94 23.22 -10.44
CA ILE A 590 17.24 24.25 -9.44
C ILE A 590 17.09 25.64 -10.04
N ILE A 591 17.68 25.87 -11.22
CA ILE A 591 17.60 27.18 -11.89
C ILE A 591 16.15 27.51 -12.26
N GLY A 592 15.42 26.56 -12.86
CA GLY A 592 14.01 26.72 -13.22
C GLY A 592 13.12 26.98 -12.00
N GLY A 593 13.28 26.20 -10.94
CA GLY A 593 12.54 26.40 -9.69
C GLY A 593 12.82 27.75 -9.03
N TRP A 594 14.07 28.19 -9.05
CA TRP A 594 14.46 29.50 -8.51
C TRP A 594 13.89 30.66 -9.32
N LYS A 595 13.93 30.58 -10.66
CA LYS A 595 13.28 31.58 -11.54
C LYS A 595 11.78 31.67 -11.25
N LEU A 596 11.11 30.54 -11.09
CA LEU A 596 9.68 30.49 -10.81
C LEU A 596 9.36 31.13 -9.45
N PHE A 597 10.20 30.90 -8.43
CA PHE A 597 10.07 31.54 -7.12
C PHE A 597 10.25 33.07 -7.18
N ILE A 598 11.27 33.53 -7.87
CA ILE A 598 11.50 35.01 -8.02
C ILE A 598 10.32 35.68 -8.74
N ALA A 599 9.74 35.03 -9.73
CA ALA A 599 8.58 35.54 -10.45
C ALA A 599 7.30 35.56 -9.58
N HIS A 600 7.17 34.64 -8.62
CA HIS A 600 5.98 34.50 -7.79
C HIS A 600 6.31 34.25 -6.31
N PRO A 601 6.95 35.20 -5.58
CA PRO A 601 7.57 34.91 -4.29
C PRO A 601 6.58 34.67 -3.14
N ILE A 602 5.39 35.30 -3.14
CA ILE A 602 4.47 35.23 -1.97
C ILE A 602 3.63 33.96 -1.99
N PHE A 603 2.88 33.72 -3.04
CA PHE A 603 1.94 32.58 -3.15
C PHE A 603 2.42 31.48 -4.10
N GLY A 604 3.60 31.63 -4.68
CA GLY A 604 4.13 30.70 -5.68
C GLY A 604 3.46 30.82 -7.05
N ALA A 605 3.92 30.05 -7.99
CA ALA A 605 3.35 30.01 -9.33
C ALA A 605 2.03 29.21 -9.40
N GLY A 606 1.79 28.36 -8.42
CA GLY A 606 0.68 27.42 -8.39
C GLY A 606 1.16 25.96 -8.52
N LEU A 607 0.39 25.05 -7.97
CA LEU A 607 0.75 23.63 -7.93
C LEU A 607 0.77 23.05 -9.36
N GLY A 608 1.90 22.38 -9.71
CA GLY A 608 2.12 21.83 -11.06
C GLY A 608 2.73 22.83 -12.06
N ALA A 609 2.94 24.09 -11.68
CA ALA A 609 3.48 25.13 -12.57
C ALA A 609 4.85 24.77 -13.13
N PHE A 610 5.74 24.18 -12.32
CA PHE A 610 7.09 23.81 -12.78
C PHE A 610 7.07 22.79 -13.93
N ARG A 611 6.08 21.91 -13.99
CA ARG A 611 5.97 20.91 -15.05
C ARG A 611 5.66 21.55 -16.42
N ASN A 612 5.05 22.71 -16.44
CA ASN A 612 4.77 23.46 -17.67
C ASN A 612 6.00 24.18 -18.24
N GLU A 613 7.09 24.28 -17.47
CA GLU A 613 8.40 24.76 -17.99
C GLU A 613 9.02 23.79 -19.00
N ASN A 614 8.42 22.61 -19.21
CA ASN A 614 8.84 21.58 -20.16
C ASN A 614 10.33 21.22 -20.10
N ILE A 615 10.92 21.27 -18.91
CA ILE A 615 12.29 20.78 -18.70
C ILE A 615 12.23 19.26 -18.72
N LEU A 616 12.79 18.68 -19.80
CA LEU A 616 12.78 17.24 -20.03
C LEU A 616 14.08 16.61 -19.58
N ALA A 617 14.00 15.41 -19.01
CA ALA A 617 15.14 14.49 -18.84
C ALA A 617 15.65 14.03 -20.21
N ALA A 618 16.86 13.46 -20.25
CA ALA A 618 17.39 12.82 -21.45
C ALA A 618 16.46 11.72 -22.01
N SER A 619 15.60 11.14 -21.17
CA SER A 619 14.56 10.16 -21.53
C SER A 619 13.27 10.77 -22.09
N GLY A 620 13.17 12.09 -22.23
CA GLY A 620 11.95 12.78 -22.66
C GLY A 620 10.86 12.91 -21.60
N ILE A 621 11.09 12.48 -20.35
CA ILE A 621 10.15 12.58 -19.26
C ILE A 621 10.25 13.96 -18.62
N PRO A 622 9.13 14.69 -18.38
CA PRO A 622 9.14 15.99 -17.69
C PRO A 622 9.73 15.87 -16.28
N LEU A 623 10.75 16.67 -16.01
CA LEU A 623 11.42 16.73 -14.71
C LEU A 623 10.53 17.41 -13.66
N VAL A 624 10.82 17.08 -12.40
CA VAL A 624 10.27 17.73 -11.21
C VAL A 624 11.39 18.38 -10.41
N ILE A 625 11.08 19.37 -9.59
CA ILE A 625 12.07 19.99 -8.71
C ILE A 625 12.56 18.96 -7.70
N HIS A 626 13.86 18.70 -7.68
CA HIS A 626 14.48 17.69 -6.82
C HIS A 626 14.66 18.13 -5.35
N SER A 627 14.42 19.40 -5.00
CA SER A 627 14.50 19.89 -3.62
C SER A 627 13.10 20.16 -3.07
N THR A 628 12.78 19.58 -1.91
CA THR A 628 11.49 19.83 -1.22
C THR A 628 11.30 21.32 -0.91
N ALA A 629 12.32 21.97 -0.36
CA ALA A 629 12.24 23.39 -0.01
C ALA A 629 12.03 24.27 -1.25
N LEU A 630 12.80 24.03 -2.31
CA LEU A 630 12.69 24.79 -3.55
C LEU A 630 11.35 24.53 -4.26
N TRP A 631 10.86 23.30 -4.24
CA TRP A 631 9.53 22.97 -4.75
C TRP A 631 8.44 23.79 -4.02
N MET A 632 8.47 23.84 -2.69
CA MET A 632 7.52 24.63 -1.90
C MET A 632 7.62 26.12 -2.22
N LEU A 633 8.83 26.66 -2.33
CA LEU A 633 9.04 28.06 -2.67
C LEU A 633 8.55 28.38 -4.10
N ALA A 634 8.83 27.53 -5.07
CA ALA A 634 8.46 27.75 -6.47
C ALA A 634 6.95 27.65 -6.72
N GLU A 635 6.31 26.61 -6.21
CA GLU A 635 4.88 26.32 -6.49
C GLU A 635 3.93 26.88 -5.43
N LEU A 636 4.32 26.93 -4.14
CA LEU A 636 3.49 27.39 -3.03
C LEU A 636 3.91 28.77 -2.50
N GLY A 637 5.08 29.28 -2.90
CA GLY A 637 5.63 30.54 -2.44
C GLY A 637 6.08 30.54 -0.97
N LEU A 638 6.41 31.72 -0.47
CA LEU A 638 6.82 31.91 0.92
C LEU A 638 5.70 31.51 1.91
N VAL A 639 4.45 31.79 1.57
CA VAL A 639 3.29 31.43 2.40
C VAL A 639 3.21 29.92 2.54
N GLY A 640 3.32 29.15 1.44
CA GLY A 640 3.32 27.68 1.50
C GLY A 640 4.54 27.14 2.24
N PHE A 641 5.73 27.64 1.91
CA PHE A 641 6.96 27.22 2.58
C PHE A 641 6.89 27.40 4.10
N LEU A 642 6.44 28.55 4.58
CA LEU A 642 6.30 28.82 6.02
C LEU A 642 5.18 27.97 6.66
N THR A 643 4.08 27.75 5.97
CA THR A 643 2.97 26.92 6.47
C THR A 643 3.42 25.48 6.77
N PHE A 644 4.34 24.93 5.99
CA PHE A 644 4.88 23.58 6.21
C PHE A 644 6.11 23.58 7.13
N SER A 645 7.05 24.50 6.93
CA SER A 645 8.34 24.50 7.63
C SER A 645 8.24 24.95 9.09
N VAL A 646 7.42 25.97 9.40
CA VAL A 646 7.31 26.47 10.79
C VAL A 646 6.78 25.40 11.75
N PRO A 647 5.66 24.70 11.46
CA PRO A 647 5.21 23.59 12.32
C PRO A 647 6.22 22.44 12.41
N ALA A 648 6.88 22.10 11.29
CA ALA A 648 7.88 21.04 11.26
C ALA A 648 9.08 21.37 12.17
N VAL A 649 9.62 22.58 12.05
CA VAL A 649 10.72 23.07 12.92
C VAL A 649 10.28 23.13 14.39
N TYR A 650 9.08 23.63 14.65
CA TYR A 650 8.54 23.67 16.02
C TYR A 650 8.42 22.27 16.64
N VAL A 651 7.89 21.30 15.89
CA VAL A 651 7.84 19.89 16.33
C VAL A 651 9.26 19.38 16.61
N TRP A 652 10.18 19.58 15.66
CA TRP A 652 11.55 19.11 15.80
C TRP A 652 12.26 19.70 17.01
N VAL A 653 12.23 21.03 17.19
CA VAL A 653 12.86 21.70 18.33
C VAL A 653 12.27 21.23 19.66
N THR A 654 10.96 21.12 19.73
CA THR A 654 10.26 20.68 20.93
C THR A 654 10.61 19.23 21.30
N GLU A 655 10.64 18.33 20.31
CA GLU A 655 10.96 16.92 20.55
C GLU A 655 12.46 16.70 20.77
N TRP A 656 13.33 17.53 20.18
CA TRP A 656 14.76 17.52 20.45
C TRP A 656 15.09 17.76 21.94
N HIS A 657 14.43 18.73 22.57
CA HIS A 657 14.61 18.99 23.99
C HIS A 657 14.16 17.82 24.88
N HIS A 658 13.18 17.06 24.45
CA HIS A 658 12.66 15.90 25.20
C HIS A 658 13.33 14.56 24.82
N ALA A 659 14.20 14.56 23.82
CA ALA A 659 14.77 13.34 23.26
C ALA A 659 15.62 12.51 24.26
N HIS A 660 16.24 13.16 25.24
CA HIS A 660 16.96 12.46 26.31
C HIS A 660 16.04 11.75 27.32
N LEU A 661 14.77 12.17 27.40
CA LEU A 661 13.82 11.68 28.39
C LEU A 661 12.90 10.59 27.83
N GLU A 662 12.60 10.68 26.54
CA GLU A 662 11.60 9.84 25.91
C GLU A 662 12.11 9.27 24.57
N PRO A 663 12.07 7.94 24.38
CA PRO A 663 12.51 7.31 23.13
C PRO A 663 11.68 7.76 21.93
N GLU A 664 10.41 8.08 22.13
CA GLU A 664 9.52 8.59 21.07
C GLU A 664 10.03 9.94 20.54
N SER A 665 10.44 10.83 21.44
CA SER A 665 11.03 12.13 21.07
C SER A 665 12.38 11.98 20.37
N ALA A 666 13.21 11.04 20.82
CA ALA A 666 14.48 10.74 20.16
C ALA A 666 14.29 10.25 18.72
N ILE A 667 13.29 9.39 18.47
CA ILE A 667 12.96 8.92 17.13
C ILE A 667 12.48 10.07 16.25
N ILE A 668 11.57 10.91 16.76
CA ILE A 668 11.10 12.09 16.02
C ILE A 668 12.30 12.97 15.65
N ALA A 669 13.16 13.29 16.61
CA ALA A 669 14.31 14.14 16.39
C ALA A 669 15.26 13.59 15.30
N LEU A 670 15.60 12.29 15.37
CA LEU A 670 16.48 11.64 14.38
C LEU A 670 15.84 11.54 13.00
N CYS A 671 14.53 11.23 12.92
CA CYS A 671 13.79 11.16 11.65
C CYS A 671 13.73 12.54 10.98
N PHE A 672 13.53 13.62 11.75
CA PHE A 672 13.54 14.98 11.20
C PHE A 672 14.93 15.41 10.72
N VAL A 673 16.01 15.01 11.41
CA VAL A 673 17.39 15.24 10.91
C VAL A 673 17.59 14.56 9.57
N ALA A 674 17.22 13.28 9.45
CA ALA A 674 17.33 12.54 8.21
C ALA A 674 16.48 13.18 7.08
N PHE A 675 15.25 13.54 7.40
CA PHE A 675 14.34 14.20 6.47
C PHE A 675 14.89 15.54 5.99
N ALA A 676 15.32 16.42 6.89
CA ALA A 676 15.82 17.75 6.54
C ALA A 676 17.04 17.68 5.62
N VAL A 677 18.02 16.83 5.95
CA VAL A 677 19.24 16.69 5.15
C VAL A 677 18.94 16.10 3.77
N MET A 678 18.12 15.05 3.68
CA MET A 678 17.79 14.43 2.39
C MET A 678 16.83 15.25 1.54
N SER A 679 16.00 16.09 2.15
CA SER A 679 15.05 16.97 1.45
C SER A 679 15.71 18.15 0.75
N ALA A 680 16.95 18.49 1.10
CA ALA A 680 17.67 19.57 0.44
C ALA A 680 17.99 19.27 -1.04
N PRO A 681 18.60 18.10 -1.38
CA PRO A 681 18.91 17.72 -2.76
C PRO A 681 17.88 16.78 -3.41
N ALA A 682 16.82 16.38 -2.70
CA ALA A 682 15.80 15.47 -3.23
C ALA A 682 14.41 15.81 -2.69
N ASP A 683 13.36 15.53 -3.45
CA ASP A 683 11.98 15.72 -2.96
C ASP A 683 11.56 14.52 -2.08
N MET A 684 11.75 14.67 -0.76
CA MET A 684 11.41 13.66 0.24
C MET A 684 10.05 13.89 0.90
N PHE A 685 9.33 14.96 0.55
CA PHE A 685 8.07 15.29 1.21
C PHE A 685 7.02 14.18 1.11
N TYR A 686 6.94 13.54 -0.05
CA TYR A 686 5.96 12.48 -0.32
C TYR A 686 6.42 11.08 0.10
N GLN A 687 7.45 10.98 0.98
CA GLN A 687 7.90 9.70 1.51
C GLN A 687 7.00 9.21 2.64
N ARG A 688 6.17 8.25 2.32
CA ARG A 688 5.12 7.67 3.17
C ARG A 688 5.62 7.13 4.50
N THR A 689 6.82 6.55 4.50
CA THR A 689 7.51 6.03 5.69
C THR A 689 7.65 7.07 6.78
N PHE A 690 8.10 8.28 6.42
CA PHE A 690 8.25 9.38 7.36
C PHE A 690 6.93 9.69 8.06
N TRP A 691 5.84 9.85 7.31
CA TRP A 691 4.52 10.18 7.85
C TRP A 691 3.95 9.09 8.75
N LEU A 692 4.16 7.81 8.40
CA LEU A 692 3.74 6.67 9.22
C LEU A 692 4.43 6.70 10.59
N LEU A 693 5.76 6.83 10.61
CA LEU A 693 6.56 6.81 11.84
C LEU A 693 6.32 8.03 12.71
N ILE A 694 6.28 9.22 12.09
CA ILE A 694 6.02 10.46 12.80
C ILE A 694 4.60 10.51 13.35
N GLY A 695 3.61 10.06 12.59
CA GLY A 695 2.23 9.96 13.05
C GLY A 695 2.08 9.07 14.27
N ALA A 696 2.74 7.90 14.27
CA ALA A 696 2.76 7.00 15.42
C ALA A 696 3.41 7.65 16.65
N ALA A 697 4.53 8.35 16.47
CA ALA A 697 5.25 8.96 17.59
C ALA A 697 4.54 10.20 18.16
N LEU A 698 3.98 11.05 17.29
CA LEU A 698 3.28 12.28 17.70
C LEU A 698 1.94 12.01 18.39
N ALA A 699 1.30 10.88 18.15
CA ALA A 699 0.05 10.53 18.81
C ALA A 699 0.25 10.05 20.27
N LEU A 700 1.46 9.67 20.66
CA LEU A 700 1.75 9.24 22.03
C LEU A 700 1.76 10.43 23.01
N PRO A 701 1.03 10.38 24.11
CA PRO A 701 1.09 11.45 25.11
C PRO A 701 2.47 11.54 25.74
N ARG A 702 2.91 12.76 26.07
CA ARG A 702 4.15 12.99 26.81
C ARG A 702 4.10 12.32 28.18
N ARG A 703 5.26 11.89 28.67
CA ARG A 703 5.39 11.43 30.05
C ARG A 703 5.29 12.65 30.96
N LEU A 704 4.33 12.65 31.87
CA LEU A 704 4.36 13.62 32.96
C LEU A 704 5.68 13.42 33.73
N PRO A 705 6.41 14.50 34.06
CA PRO A 705 7.55 14.37 34.94
C PRO A 705 7.04 13.68 36.22
N ARG A 706 7.67 12.60 36.63
CA ARG A 706 7.42 12.01 37.95
C ARG A 706 7.60 13.16 38.94
N SER A 707 6.49 13.64 39.51
CA SER A 707 6.59 14.49 40.70
C SER A 707 7.52 13.74 41.64
N LYS A 708 8.59 14.39 42.08
CA LYS A 708 9.40 13.86 43.20
C LYS A 708 8.36 13.57 44.28
N ALA A 709 8.01 12.30 44.45
CA ALA A 709 7.28 11.88 45.61
C ALA A 709 8.13 12.36 46.76
N THR A 710 7.62 13.32 47.48
CA THR A 710 8.17 13.84 48.72
C THR A 710 8.61 12.68 49.55
N ALA A 711 9.95 12.63 49.76
CA ALA A 711 10.56 11.78 50.76
C ALA A 711 10.06 12.16 52.15
#